data_c5325d5128c96107ec74a420b1c3d247
#
_entry.id   c5325d5128c96107ec74a420b1c3d247
#
_cell.length_a   1.000
_cell.length_b   1.000
_cell.length_c   1.000
_cell.angle_alpha   90.00
_cell.angle_beta   90.00
_cell.angle_gamma   90.00
#
_symmetry.space_group_name_H-M   'P 1'
#
loop_
_entity.id
_entity.type
_entity.pdbx_description
1 polymer ?
#
loop_
_entity_poly.entity_id
_entity_poly.type
_entity_poly.pdbx_seq_one_letter_code
_entity_poly.pdbx_strand_id
1 'polypeptide(L)'
;MLPQSALQAYLLEVISLLGAIFLLLMTGLETDLQLIRRHARTAMGVSFGGVLVTFSSGFVLGQLLPESLLGTQHSRLVFALFVATSMSISAIPVIAKVLIDLKLMRRDIGQTILAAGMSDDTAGWILLSIVAGLASGEAVTAGSVLTTVGSVLAFMIVSFTLGRVVVRQLLNFVQDRIASPYRLLTLVVVLTFAWAAVTQALNLEAVLGAFVMGVLFGQMRRLPDEVHSRIESMSVGVFSPVFFGVAGLKVNLQSLFEPRLLLIALAVIAVASVGKVAGTYLGARLIGKRDHWTALAYGAGLNARGAMEIIMATIGLQLGILGQDMYSIIVVMAMATSLMAPTALRFVLKRVKPDEQEALRLRNEELAEDSLIAHVHRVLFPVRGPRPGKKRPEPRAIESYVLDRLGEDLAVTLLNVARPGEKADGQAYLADLTDGFANGNVTRRVIESNSAVDAILDEAQKDYDLIVLGASEASGTDEVVFNRIVDQVVRMAPCPTLVVKGASTPEAWPPKRILVPSEGTAASRHAAELAFALAKGGASRVSLLNVVVEQQAPYRMNDGGAAQQRQLAAAYQIVNNLRELGEARGVNPDTEVRVAPDTVSAILEVAANLGHDLIILGTDLRPGSERLYLGPRVEQILAASKVPVIVINAG
;
A
#
# COMPACT_ATOMS: atom_id res chain seq x y z
N MET A 1 12.82 4.88 -34.57
CA MET A 1 12.88 3.70 -35.46
C MET A 1 11.44 3.17 -35.59
N LEU A 2 10.85 3.32 -36.75
CA LEU A 2 9.54 2.73 -37.05
C LEU A 2 9.71 1.22 -37.24
N PRO A 3 8.75 0.37 -36.81
CA PRO A 3 8.84 -1.06 -37.02
C PRO A 3 8.90 -1.37 -38.52
N GLN A 4 9.96 -2.06 -38.95
CA GLN A 4 10.17 -2.39 -40.36
C GLN A 4 9.45 -3.67 -40.80
N SER A 5 8.83 -4.39 -39.85
CA SER A 5 8.05 -5.61 -40.14
C SER A 5 6.80 -5.68 -39.26
N ALA A 6 5.78 -6.38 -39.75
CA ALA A 6 4.55 -6.65 -38.99
C ALA A 6 4.82 -7.35 -37.65
N LEU A 7 5.85 -8.21 -37.60
CA LEU A 7 6.26 -8.89 -36.38
C LEU A 7 6.81 -7.91 -35.34
N GLN A 8 7.63 -6.93 -35.74
CA GLN A 8 8.16 -5.90 -34.83
C GLN A 8 7.04 -5.03 -34.27
N ALA A 9 6.07 -4.65 -35.11
CA ALA A 9 4.89 -3.90 -34.67
C ALA A 9 4.10 -4.69 -33.64
N TYR A 10 3.85 -5.97 -33.89
CA TYR A 10 3.12 -6.86 -32.98
C TYR A 10 3.85 -7.05 -31.65
N LEU A 11 5.17 -7.27 -31.67
CA LEU A 11 5.99 -7.38 -30.44
C LEU A 11 5.93 -6.11 -29.59
N LEU A 12 5.99 -4.94 -30.23
CA LEU A 12 5.86 -3.66 -29.54
C LEU A 12 4.47 -3.49 -28.91
N GLU A 13 3.42 -3.96 -29.57
CA GLU A 13 2.05 -3.97 -29.01
C GLU A 13 1.94 -4.86 -27.79
N VAL A 14 2.49 -6.07 -27.85
CA VAL A 14 2.50 -7.00 -26.72
C VAL A 14 3.25 -6.38 -25.51
N ILE A 15 4.43 -5.79 -25.74
CA ILE A 15 5.19 -5.15 -24.68
C ILE A 15 4.45 -3.93 -24.11
N SER A 16 3.78 -3.15 -24.98
CA SER A 16 2.95 -2.03 -24.55
C SER A 16 1.76 -2.49 -23.70
N LEU A 17 1.11 -3.59 -24.08
CA LEU A 17 0.01 -4.18 -23.30
C LEU A 17 0.50 -4.66 -21.92
N LEU A 18 1.66 -5.32 -21.86
CA LEU A 18 2.29 -5.69 -20.60
C LEU A 18 2.52 -4.45 -19.73
N GLY A 19 3.02 -3.37 -20.32
CA GLY A 19 3.20 -2.08 -19.64
C GLY A 19 1.91 -1.55 -19.03
N ALA A 20 0.82 -1.58 -19.78
CA ALA A 20 -0.50 -1.18 -19.31
C ALA A 20 -1.00 -2.08 -18.17
N ILE A 21 -0.84 -3.40 -18.28
CA ILE A 21 -1.26 -4.38 -17.26
C ILE A 21 -0.53 -4.12 -15.95
N PHE A 22 0.79 -3.98 -15.96
CA PHE A 22 1.57 -3.72 -14.74
C PHE A 22 1.25 -2.35 -14.13
N LEU A 23 1.06 -1.33 -14.95
CA LEU A 23 0.67 0.00 -14.49
C LEU A 23 -0.70 -0.05 -13.79
N LEU A 24 -1.68 -0.77 -14.35
CA LEU A 24 -3.01 -0.90 -13.76
C LEU A 24 -3.03 -1.81 -12.54
N LEU A 25 -2.20 -2.86 -12.51
CA LEU A 25 -1.98 -3.66 -11.30
C LEU A 25 -1.50 -2.78 -10.14
N MET A 26 -0.48 -1.94 -10.39
CA MET A 26 0.06 -1.03 -9.38
C MET A 26 -0.97 -0.01 -8.91
N THR A 27 -1.70 0.59 -9.85
CA THR A 27 -2.81 1.49 -9.56
C THR A 27 -3.88 0.83 -8.69
N GLY A 28 -4.22 -0.44 -9.00
CA GLY A 28 -5.17 -1.23 -8.22
C GLY A 28 -4.68 -1.51 -6.80
N LEU A 29 -3.42 -1.88 -6.63
CA LEU A 29 -2.79 -2.12 -5.32
C LEU A 29 -2.88 -0.89 -4.40
N GLU A 30 -2.73 0.31 -4.95
CA GLU A 30 -2.79 1.56 -4.22
C GLU A 30 -4.22 2.10 -4.03
N THR A 31 -5.23 1.42 -4.59
CA THR A 31 -6.61 1.90 -4.57
C THR A 31 -7.32 1.58 -3.25
N ASP A 32 -7.77 2.61 -2.54
CA ASP A 32 -8.61 2.48 -1.35
C ASP A 32 -10.10 2.45 -1.73
N LEU A 33 -10.72 1.26 -1.69
CA LEU A 33 -12.16 1.10 -1.99
C LEU A 33 -13.09 1.77 -0.99
N GLN A 34 -12.69 1.92 0.27
CA GLN A 34 -13.53 2.60 1.26
C GLN A 34 -13.64 4.06 0.90
N LEU A 35 -12.54 4.64 0.43
CA LEU A 35 -12.46 6.01 -0.04
C LEU A 35 -13.28 6.23 -1.32
N ILE A 36 -13.18 5.30 -2.30
CA ILE A 36 -14.00 5.33 -3.53
C ILE A 36 -15.49 5.31 -3.16
N ARG A 37 -15.89 4.43 -2.23
CA ARG A 37 -17.27 4.37 -1.75
C ARG A 37 -17.72 5.66 -1.07
N ARG A 38 -16.84 6.31 -0.33
CA ARG A 38 -17.09 7.60 0.32
C ARG A 38 -17.32 8.71 -0.70
N HIS A 39 -16.65 8.68 -1.86
CA HIS A 39 -16.71 9.71 -2.90
C HIS A 39 -17.53 9.31 -4.14
N ALA A 40 -18.19 8.14 -4.15
CA ALA A 40 -18.90 7.60 -5.32
C ALA A 40 -19.83 8.62 -5.98
N ARG A 41 -20.59 9.38 -5.21
CA ARG A 41 -21.49 10.43 -5.73
C ARG A 41 -20.73 11.50 -6.52
N THR A 42 -19.58 11.94 -6.01
CA THR A 42 -18.74 12.95 -6.68
C THR A 42 -18.13 12.38 -7.94
N ALA A 43 -17.57 11.16 -7.89
CA ALA A 43 -16.94 10.50 -9.02
C ALA A 43 -17.94 10.26 -10.16
N MET A 44 -19.14 9.77 -9.86
CA MET A 44 -20.21 9.61 -10.86
C MET A 44 -20.67 10.95 -11.44
N GLY A 45 -20.80 11.98 -10.62
CA GLY A 45 -21.17 13.32 -11.09
C GLY A 45 -20.12 13.91 -12.03
N VAL A 46 -18.85 13.77 -11.67
CA VAL A 46 -17.69 14.21 -12.45
C VAL A 46 -17.60 13.45 -13.79
N SER A 47 -17.74 12.12 -13.77
CA SER A 47 -17.74 11.26 -14.96
C SER A 47 -18.92 11.62 -15.88
N PHE A 48 -20.15 11.61 -15.35
CA PHE A 48 -21.35 11.90 -16.14
C PHE A 48 -21.28 13.29 -16.79
N GLY A 49 -20.93 14.33 -16.03
CA GLY A 49 -20.76 15.69 -16.57
C GLY A 49 -19.65 15.75 -17.62
N GLY A 50 -18.52 15.11 -17.35
CA GLY A 50 -17.38 15.01 -18.26
C GLY A 50 -17.74 14.32 -19.59
N VAL A 51 -18.39 13.17 -19.52
CA VAL A 51 -18.81 12.42 -20.73
C VAL A 51 -19.87 13.19 -21.48
N LEU A 52 -20.94 13.65 -20.82
CA LEU A 52 -22.07 14.30 -21.47
C LEU A 52 -21.65 15.57 -22.23
N VAL A 53 -20.92 16.48 -21.60
CA VAL A 53 -20.53 17.75 -22.22
C VAL A 53 -19.53 17.51 -23.35
N THR A 54 -18.53 16.62 -23.12
CA THR A 54 -17.53 16.33 -24.16
C THR A 54 -18.13 15.57 -25.34
N PHE A 55 -19.02 14.62 -25.09
CA PHE A 55 -19.73 13.90 -26.14
C PHE A 55 -20.58 14.86 -26.97
N SER A 56 -21.37 15.73 -26.33
CA SER A 56 -22.21 16.70 -27.05
C SER A 56 -21.39 17.69 -27.88
N SER A 57 -20.29 18.22 -27.31
CA SER A 57 -19.40 19.13 -28.04
C SER A 57 -18.65 18.43 -29.16
N GLY A 58 -18.21 17.17 -28.95
CA GLY A 58 -17.57 16.34 -29.96
C GLY A 58 -18.53 15.95 -31.10
N PHE A 59 -19.80 15.68 -30.78
CA PHE A 59 -20.84 15.43 -31.78
C PHE A 59 -21.07 16.65 -32.69
N VAL A 60 -21.24 17.82 -32.10
CA VAL A 60 -21.39 19.08 -32.86
C VAL A 60 -20.15 19.33 -33.72
N LEU A 61 -18.95 19.16 -33.16
CA LEU A 61 -17.70 19.30 -33.91
C LEU A 61 -17.67 18.32 -35.10
N GLY A 62 -17.99 17.04 -34.88
CA GLY A 62 -18.03 16.00 -35.93
C GLY A 62 -18.97 16.32 -37.06
N GLN A 63 -20.09 17.02 -36.78
CA GLN A 63 -21.01 17.50 -37.81
C GLN A 63 -20.43 18.66 -38.65
N LEU A 64 -19.52 19.46 -38.07
CA LEU A 64 -18.92 20.64 -38.70
C LEU A 64 -17.61 20.32 -39.46
N LEU A 65 -16.96 19.21 -39.16
CA LEU A 65 -15.68 18.84 -39.76
C LEU A 65 -15.82 18.61 -41.29
N PRO A 66 -14.76 18.88 -42.11
CA PRO A 66 -14.77 18.65 -43.55
C PRO A 66 -15.00 17.21 -43.93
N GLU A 67 -15.67 17.00 -45.08
CA GLU A 67 -15.96 15.65 -45.62
C GLU A 67 -14.69 14.84 -45.93
N SER A 68 -13.59 15.51 -46.25
CA SER A 68 -12.28 14.87 -46.49
C SER A 68 -11.74 14.05 -45.32
N LEU A 69 -12.24 14.26 -44.10
CA LEU A 69 -11.85 13.54 -42.89
C LEU A 69 -12.73 12.29 -42.64
N LEU A 70 -13.87 12.19 -43.31
CA LEU A 70 -14.74 11.02 -43.21
C LEU A 70 -14.11 9.83 -43.93
N GLY A 71 -14.38 8.63 -43.41
CA GLY A 71 -14.11 7.41 -44.12
C GLY A 71 -15.07 7.21 -45.33
N THR A 72 -14.73 6.29 -46.19
CA THR A 72 -15.40 6.11 -47.49
C THR A 72 -16.73 5.40 -47.44
N GLN A 73 -17.11 4.80 -46.32
CA GLN A 73 -18.23 3.85 -46.25
C GLN A 73 -19.39 4.29 -45.32
N HIS A 74 -19.29 5.41 -44.59
CA HIS A 74 -20.28 5.71 -43.55
C HIS A 74 -20.87 7.12 -43.61
N SER A 75 -22.05 7.24 -42.97
CA SER A 75 -22.78 8.50 -42.89
C SER A 75 -22.09 9.50 -41.94
N ARG A 76 -22.32 10.79 -42.18
CA ARG A 76 -21.89 11.89 -41.31
C ARG A 76 -22.30 11.67 -39.85
N LEU A 77 -23.47 11.06 -39.62
CA LEU A 77 -23.98 10.78 -38.27
C LEU A 77 -23.06 9.79 -37.53
N VAL A 78 -22.68 8.68 -38.15
CA VAL A 78 -21.80 7.66 -37.56
C VAL A 78 -20.42 8.24 -37.29
N PHE A 79 -19.87 9.02 -38.23
CA PHE A 79 -18.62 9.74 -38.02
C PHE A 79 -18.68 10.69 -36.83
N ALA A 80 -19.72 11.52 -36.72
CA ALA A 80 -19.88 12.47 -35.64
C ALA A 80 -20.04 11.78 -34.26
N LEU A 81 -20.80 10.66 -34.24
CA LEU A 81 -20.92 9.83 -33.01
C LEU A 81 -19.60 9.20 -32.63
N PHE A 82 -18.80 8.76 -33.59
CA PHE A 82 -17.48 8.17 -33.33
C PHE A 82 -16.51 9.22 -32.78
N VAL A 83 -16.44 10.39 -33.37
CA VAL A 83 -15.63 11.53 -32.88
C VAL A 83 -16.08 11.92 -31.47
N ALA A 84 -17.38 12.03 -31.23
CA ALA A 84 -17.94 12.34 -29.91
C ALA A 84 -17.52 11.31 -28.86
N THR A 85 -17.62 10.02 -29.19
CA THR A 85 -17.23 8.94 -28.30
C THR A 85 -15.72 8.98 -28.01
N SER A 86 -14.88 9.10 -29.04
CA SER A 86 -13.44 9.19 -28.90
C SER A 86 -13.00 10.39 -28.04
N MET A 87 -13.68 11.55 -28.18
CA MET A 87 -13.36 12.72 -27.39
C MET A 87 -13.82 12.63 -25.92
N SER A 88 -14.82 11.79 -25.61
CA SER A 88 -15.44 11.77 -24.27
C SER A 88 -14.75 10.87 -23.26
N ILE A 89 -13.95 9.91 -23.72
CA ILE A 89 -13.28 8.91 -22.87
C ILE A 89 -12.02 9.52 -22.24
N SER A 90 -11.63 9.01 -21.08
CA SER A 90 -10.37 9.33 -20.38
C SER A 90 -9.56 8.05 -20.19
N ALA A 91 -8.25 8.09 -20.34
CA ALA A 91 -7.41 6.90 -20.24
C ALA A 91 -6.91 6.66 -18.82
N ILE A 92 -7.44 5.64 -18.13
CA ILE A 92 -7.02 5.26 -16.78
C ILE A 92 -5.49 5.06 -16.66
N PRO A 93 -4.79 4.35 -17.56
CA PRO A 93 -3.34 4.15 -17.43
C PRO A 93 -2.55 5.46 -17.37
N VAL A 94 -2.96 6.45 -18.18
CA VAL A 94 -2.31 7.77 -18.18
C VAL A 94 -2.64 8.55 -16.92
N ILE A 95 -3.92 8.54 -16.53
CA ILE A 95 -4.38 9.16 -15.28
C ILE A 95 -3.64 8.58 -14.09
N ALA A 96 -3.59 7.26 -13.98
CA ALA A 96 -2.91 6.55 -12.91
C ALA A 96 -1.43 6.93 -12.83
N LYS A 97 -0.72 6.94 -13.96
CA LYS A 97 0.68 7.37 -14.01
C LYS A 97 0.84 8.82 -13.50
N VAL A 98 -0.03 9.72 -13.93
CA VAL A 98 0.00 11.12 -13.47
C VAL A 98 -0.24 11.22 -11.97
N LEU A 99 -1.19 10.44 -11.44
CA LEU A 99 -1.50 10.44 -10.01
C LEU A 99 -0.35 9.85 -9.17
N ILE A 100 0.31 8.78 -9.66
CA ILE A 100 1.51 8.20 -9.02
C ILE A 100 2.63 9.24 -8.99
N ASP A 101 2.97 9.84 -10.14
CA ASP A 101 4.06 10.82 -10.26
C ASP A 101 3.82 12.07 -9.37
N LEU A 102 2.57 12.41 -9.11
CA LEU A 102 2.18 13.52 -8.25
C LEU A 102 1.90 13.11 -6.79
N LYS A 103 2.07 11.82 -6.44
CA LYS A 103 1.78 11.24 -5.11
C LYS A 103 0.34 11.51 -4.65
N LEU A 104 -0.61 11.41 -5.58
CA LEU A 104 -2.03 11.69 -5.33
C LEU A 104 -2.88 10.44 -5.13
N MET A 105 -2.31 9.24 -5.28
CA MET A 105 -3.06 7.98 -5.25
C MET A 105 -3.87 7.79 -3.95
N ARG A 106 -3.34 8.24 -2.83
CA ARG A 106 -3.99 8.14 -1.50
C ARG A 106 -4.86 9.34 -1.16
N ARG A 107 -4.74 10.44 -1.92
CA ARG A 107 -5.55 11.63 -1.70
C ARG A 107 -6.96 11.44 -2.23
N ASP A 108 -7.95 12.02 -1.55
CA ASP A 108 -9.37 12.02 -1.95
C ASP A 108 -9.56 12.46 -3.40
N ILE A 109 -8.76 13.45 -3.83
CA ILE A 109 -8.80 13.96 -5.19
C ILE A 109 -8.33 12.92 -6.21
N GLY A 110 -7.24 12.19 -5.91
CA GLY A 110 -6.71 11.13 -6.77
C GLY A 110 -7.68 9.96 -6.88
N GLN A 111 -8.24 9.51 -5.76
CA GLN A 111 -9.22 8.43 -5.71
C GLN A 111 -10.51 8.79 -6.45
N THR A 112 -10.96 10.04 -6.34
CA THR A 112 -12.14 10.52 -7.09
C THR A 112 -11.87 10.57 -8.59
N ILE A 113 -10.69 11.06 -9.03
CA ILE A 113 -10.29 11.08 -10.44
C ILE A 113 -10.24 9.64 -10.99
N LEU A 114 -9.65 8.72 -10.23
CA LEU A 114 -9.54 7.32 -10.63
C LEU A 114 -10.92 6.65 -10.75
N ALA A 115 -11.78 6.83 -9.76
CA ALA A 115 -13.14 6.30 -9.77
C ALA A 115 -13.98 6.87 -10.91
N ALA A 116 -13.81 8.17 -11.22
CA ALA A 116 -14.47 8.80 -12.37
C ALA A 116 -13.92 8.26 -13.70
N GLY A 117 -12.59 8.06 -13.81
CA GLY A 117 -11.96 7.44 -14.98
C GLY A 117 -12.47 6.03 -15.25
N MET A 118 -12.66 5.20 -14.21
CA MET A 118 -13.26 3.85 -14.35
C MET A 118 -14.69 3.92 -14.89
N SER A 119 -15.47 4.90 -14.41
CA SER A 119 -16.82 5.13 -14.94
C SER A 119 -16.78 5.59 -16.40
N ASP A 120 -15.82 6.44 -16.77
CA ASP A 120 -15.60 6.91 -18.14
C ASP A 120 -15.25 5.76 -19.08
N ASP A 121 -14.35 4.84 -18.65
CA ASP A 121 -13.99 3.67 -19.46
C ASP A 121 -15.20 2.77 -19.72
N THR A 122 -15.99 2.48 -18.69
CA THR A 122 -17.21 1.70 -18.83
C THR A 122 -18.19 2.35 -19.81
N ALA A 123 -18.40 3.67 -19.67
CA ALA A 123 -19.25 4.43 -20.59
C ALA A 123 -18.69 4.40 -22.02
N GLY A 124 -17.36 4.51 -22.16
CA GLY A 124 -16.67 4.47 -23.45
C GLY A 124 -16.88 3.15 -24.20
N TRP A 125 -16.78 2.01 -23.50
CA TRP A 125 -17.03 0.69 -24.09
C TRP A 125 -18.46 0.52 -24.57
N ILE A 126 -19.43 1.01 -23.79
CA ILE A 126 -20.85 0.99 -24.19
C ILE A 126 -21.06 1.86 -25.43
N LEU A 127 -20.54 3.09 -25.43
CA LEU A 127 -20.68 4.02 -26.56
C LEU A 127 -19.99 3.46 -27.81
N LEU A 128 -18.78 2.91 -27.69
CA LEU A 128 -18.07 2.28 -28.82
C LEU A 128 -18.86 1.11 -29.40
N SER A 129 -19.39 0.24 -28.54
CA SER A 129 -20.20 -0.91 -28.98
C SER A 129 -21.43 -0.46 -29.78
N ILE A 130 -22.08 0.62 -29.31
CA ILE A 130 -23.23 1.21 -30.02
C ILE A 130 -22.80 1.77 -31.38
N VAL A 131 -21.73 2.55 -31.43
CA VAL A 131 -21.29 3.20 -32.68
C VAL A 131 -20.71 2.18 -33.65
N ALA A 132 -19.97 1.16 -33.19
CA ALA A 132 -19.47 0.06 -34.02
C ALA A 132 -20.62 -0.79 -34.61
N GLY A 133 -21.66 -1.07 -33.81
CA GLY A 133 -22.87 -1.75 -34.27
C GLY A 133 -23.63 -0.94 -35.32
N LEU A 134 -23.73 0.38 -35.16
CA LEU A 134 -24.31 1.27 -36.18
C LEU A 134 -23.49 1.28 -37.49
N ALA A 135 -22.17 1.13 -37.38
CA ALA A 135 -21.26 1.09 -38.52
C ALA A 135 -21.32 -0.24 -39.26
N SER A 136 -21.47 -1.37 -38.58
CA SER A 136 -21.59 -2.71 -39.22
C SER A 136 -22.96 -3.02 -39.84
N GLY A 137 -23.91 -2.10 -39.74
CA GLY A 137 -25.26 -2.28 -40.22
C GLY A 137 -26.13 -3.24 -39.38
N GLU A 138 -25.61 -3.73 -38.29
CA GLU A 138 -26.37 -4.47 -37.29
C GLU A 138 -27.21 -3.52 -36.46
N ALA A 139 -28.48 -3.85 -36.25
CA ALA A 139 -29.35 -3.06 -35.39
C ALA A 139 -28.81 -3.09 -33.95
N VAL A 140 -28.41 -1.93 -33.42
CA VAL A 140 -28.07 -1.79 -32.00
C VAL A 140 -29.31 -2.12 -31.18
N THR A 141 -29.33 -3.31 -30.62
CA THR A 141 -30.43 -3.75 -29.77
C THR A 141 -30.19 -3.37 -28.34
N ALA A 142 -31.25 -3.03 -27.62
CA ALA A 142 -31.16 -2.85 -26.15
C ALA A 142 -30.53 -4.08 -25.48
N GLY A 143 -30.64 -5.26 -26.11
CA GLY A 143 -30.00 -6.49 -25.64
C GLY A 143 -28.48 -6.45 -25.68
N SER A 144 -27.84 -5.94 -26.75
CA SER A 144 -26.35 -5.87 -26.81
C SER A 144 -25.77 -4.88 -25.79
N VAL A 145 -26.43 -3.76 -25.55
CA VAL A 145 -26.05 -2.81 -24.52
C VAL A 145 -26.21 -3.44 -23.13
N LEU A 146 -27.33 -4.13 -22.91
CA LEU A 146 -27.60 -4.76 -21.61
C LEU A 146 -26.60 -5.91 -21.32
N THR A 147 -26.22 -6.69 -22.35
CA THR A 147 -25.21 -7.74 -22.20
C THR A 147 -23.83 -7.17 -21.85
N THR A 148 -23.38 -6.11 -22.51
CA THR A 148 -22.09 -5.45 -22.20
C THR A 148 -22.08 -4.90 -20.78
N VAL A 149 -23.11 -4.14 -20.39
CA VAL A 149 -23.24 -3.61 -19.02
C VAL A 149 -23.34 -4.75 -18.01
N GLY A 150 -24.15 -5.78 -18.34
CA GLY A 150 -24.31 -6.97 -17.51
C GLY A 150 -23.01 -7.74 -17.32
N SER A 151 -22.18 -7.88 -18.35
CA SER A 151 -20.86 -8.53 -18.25
C SER A 151 -19.90 -7.79 -17.34
N VAL A 152 -19.84 -6.45 -17.45
CA VAL A 152 -19.01 -5.62 -16.55
C VAL A 152 -19.47 -5.78 -15.11
N LEU A 153 -20.77 -5.63 -14.85
CA LEU A 153 -21.31 -5.74 -13.49
C LEU A 153 -21.12 -7.15 -12.92
N ALA A 154 -21.39 -8.19 -13.71
CA ALA A 154 -21.19 -9.58 -13.32
C ALA A 154 -19.71 -9.85 -12.99
N PHE A 155 -18.79 -9.41 -13.85
CA PHE A 155 -17.35 -9.52 -13.60
C PHE A 155 -16.94 -8.83 -12.29
N MET A 156 -17.41 -7.62 -12.04
CA MET A 156 -17.09 -6.88 -10.80
C MET A 156 -17.65 -7.61 -9.58
N ILE A 157 -18.92 -8.01 -9.60
CA ILE A 157 -19.55 -8.71 -8.49
C ILE A 157 -18.82 -10.03 -8.19
N VAL A 158 -18.54 -10.84 -9.21
CA VAL A 158 -17.84 -12.13 -9.07
C VAL A 158 -16.44 -11.93 -8.55
N SER A 159 -15.69 -10.93 -9.05
CA SER A 159 -14.33 -10.65 -8.61
C SER A 159 -14.28 -10.20 -7.15
N PHE A 160 -15.15 -9.29 -6.72
CA PHE A 160 -15.16 -8.80 -5.34
C PHE A 160 -15.81 -9.74 -4.33
N THR A 161 -16.56 -10.74 -4.77
CA THR A 161 -17.13 -11.78 -3.91
C THR A 161 -16.29 -13.06 -3.95
N LEU A 162 -16.46 -13.86 -5.00
CA LEU A 162 -15.78 -15.14 -5.15
C LEU A 162 -14.27 -14.97 -5.35
N GLY A 163 -13.86 -14.02 -6.20
CA GLY A 163 -12.45 -13.72 -6.48
C GLY A 163 -11.68 -13.39 -5.22
N ARG A 164 -12.25 -12.57 -4.32
CA ARG A 164 -11.63 -12.25 -3.04
C ARG A 164 -11.37 -13.47 -2.17
N VAL A 165 -12.30 -14.43 -2.12
CA VAL A 165 -12.14 -15.67 -1.36
C VAL A 165 -11.03 -16.53 -1.96
N VAL A 166 -11.03 -16.68 -3.29
CA VAL A 166 -10.03 -17.47 -4.04
C VAL A 166 -8.63 -16.90 -3.84
N VAL A 167 -8.46 -15.58 -4.02
CA VAL A 167 -7.16 -14.90 -3.83
C VAL A 167 -6.65 -15.09 -2.40
N ARG A 168 -7.51 -14.91 -1.40
CA ARG A 168 -7.14 -15.10 0.01
C ARG A 168 -6.71 -16.55 0.30
N GLN A 169 -7.41 -17.55 -0.23
CA GLN A 169 -7.06 -18.96 -0.03
C GLN A 169 -5.75 -19.32 -0.73
N LEU A 170 -5.56 -18.86 -1.98
CA LEU A 170 -4.31 -19.08 -2.71
C LEU A 170 -3.12 -18.40 -2.05
N LEU A 171 -3.30 -17.19 -1.53
CA LEU A 171 -2.27 -16.45 -0.83
C LEU A 171 -1.82 -17.21 0.43
N ASN A 172 -2.77 -17.69 1.23
CA ASN A 172 -2.49 -18.52 2.41
C ASN A 172 -1.78 -19.83 2.01
N PHE A 173 -2.30 -20.52 0.99
CA PHE A 173 -1.72 -21.79 0.53
C PHE A 173 -0.26 -21.63 0.06
N VAL A 174 0.01 -20.58 -0.74
CA VAL A 174 1.36 -20.30 -1.26
C VAL A 174 2.31 -19.91 -0.13
N GLN A 175 1.83 -19.09 0.82
CA GLN A 175 2.64 -18.72 1.99
C GLN A 175 3.01 -19.93 2.87
N ASP A 176 2.06 -20.87 3.05
CA ASP A 176 2.26 -21.97 3.98
C ASP A 176 2.97 -23.19 3.37
N ARG A 177 2.92 -23.35 2.03
CA ARG A 177 3.37 -24.58 1.34
C ARG A 177 4.59 -24.40 0.44
N ILE A 178 4.87 -23.20 -0.03
CA ILE A 178 5.94 -22.95 -1.01
C ILE A 178 7.09 -22.20 -0.33
N ALA A 179 8.27 -22.78 -0.32
CA ALA A 179 9.49 -22.17 0.20
C ALA A 179 10.27 -21.52 -0.95
N SER A 180 9.90 -20.33 -1.39
CA SER A 180 10.61 -19.55 -2.41
C SER A 180 10.52 -18.06 -2.09
N PRO A 181 11.60 -17.28 -2.22
CA PRO A 181 11.59 -15.84 -1.95
C PRO A 181 10.71 -15.05 -2.93
N TYR A 182 10.37 -15.63 -4.10
CA TYR A 182 9.57 -14.98 -5.14
C TYR A 182 8.12 -15.48 -5.21
N ARG A 183 7.71 -16.43 -4.34
CA ARG A 183 6.42 -17.11 -4.42
C ARG A 183 5.21 -16.17 -4.50
N LEU A 184 5.21 -15.08 -3.69
CA LEU A 184 4.10 -14.13 -3.66
C LEU A 184 4.10 -13.22 -4.88
N LEU A 185 5.27 -12.75 -5.32
CA LEU A 185 5.39 -11.97 -6.55
C LEU A 185 4.88 -12.78 -7.75
N THR A 186 5.28 -14.04 -7.87
CA THR A 186 4.81 -14.94 -8.93
C THR A 186 3.29 -15.14 -8.85
N LEU A 187 2.74 -15.34 -7.65
CA LEU A 187 1.29 -15.49 -7.46
C LEU A 187 0.53 -14.25 -7.94
N VAL A 188 0.99 -13.05 -7.53
CA VAL A 188 0.37 -11.78 -7.94
C VAL A 188 0.38 -11.65 -9.45
N VAL A 189 1.52 -11.87 -10.11
CA VAL A 189 1.65 -11.76 -11.57
C VAL A 189 0.76 -12.78 -12.28
N VAL A 190 0.78 -14.06 -11.88
CA VAL A 190 -0.04 -15.13 -12.51
C VAL A 190 -1.53 -14.81 -12.37
N LEU A 191 -2.00 -14.41 -11.19
CA LEU A 191 -3.40 -14.08 -11.00
C LEU A 191 -3.80 -12.81 -11.75
N THR A 192 -2.90 -11.84 -11.88
CA THR A 192 -3.15 -10.63 -12.68
C THR A 192 -3.39 -10.99 -14.15
N PHE A 193 -2.52 -11.83 -14.74
CA PHE A 193 -2.70 -12.27 -16.11
C PHE A 193 -3.94 -13.17 -16.28
N ALA A 194 -4.26 -14.01 -15.31
CA ALA A 194 -5.47 -14.83 -15.34
C ALA A 194 -6.74 -13.96 -15.36
N TRP A 195 -6.83 -12.92 -14.52
CA TRP A 195 -7.96 -11.99 -14.54
C TRP A 195 -8.01 -11.12 -15.79
N ALA A 196 -6.84 -10.69 -16.32
CA ALA A 196 -6.75 -10.00 -17.60
C ALA A 196 -7.27 -10.89 -18.75
N ALA A 197 -6.95 -12.19 -18.74
CA ALA A 197 -7.47 -13.14 -19.73
C ALA A 197 -8.99 -13.36 -19.59
N VAL A 198 -9.52 -13.39 -18.38
CA VAL A 198 -10.97 -13.50 -18.14
C VAL A 198 -11.72 -12.28 -18.68
N THR A 199 -11.23 -11.06 -18.42
CA THR A 199 -11.85 -9.85 -18.98
C THR A 199 -11.79 -9.85 -20.50
N GLN A 200 -10.67 -10.22 -21.09
CA GLN A 200 -10.54 -10.35 -22.55
C GLN A 200 -11.55 -11.35 -23.13
N ALA A 201 -11.75 -12.49 -22.47
CA ALA A 201 -12.74 -13.50 -22.90
C ALA A 201 -14.21 -13.01 -22.79
N LEU A 202 -14.45 -12.01 -21.93
CA LEU A 202 -15.76 -11.34 -21.80
C LEU A 202 -15.92 -10.14 -22.74
N ASN A 203 -15.03 -9.96 -23.71
CA ASN A 203 -14.96 -8.80 -24.61
C ASN A 203 -14.80 -7.46 -23.84
N LEU A 204 -14.10 -7.51 -22.69
CA LEU A 204 -13.68 -6.34 -21.91
C LEU A 204 -12.17 -6.15 -22.06
N GLU A 205 -11.69 -4.98 -21.70
CA GLU A 205 -10.24 -4.72 -21.74
C GLU A 205 -9.45 -5.54 -20.72
N ALA A 206 -8.33 -6.14 -21.15
CA ALA A 206 -7.44 -6.92 -20.30
C ALA A 206 -6.92 -6.10 -19.08
N VAL A 207 -6.69 -4.81 -19.28
CA VAL A 207 -6.21 -3.89 -18.24
C VAL A 207 -7.22 -3.72 -17.10
N LEU A 208 -8.53 -3.86 -17.35
CA LEU A 208 -9.55 -3.86 -16.29
C LEU A 208 -9.37 -5.05 -15.34
N GLY A 209 -9.06 -6.23 -15.87
CA GLY A 209 -8.76 -7.42 -15.07
C GLY A 209 -7.55 -7.22 -14.17
N ALA A 210 -6.49 -6.64 -14.72
CA ALA A 210 -5.28 -6.30 -13.98
C ALA A 210 -5.55 -5.30 -12.85
N PHE A 211 -6.32 -4.25 -13.13
CA PHE A 211 -6.72 -3.27 -12.12
C PHE A 211 -7.53 -3.90 -10.99
N VAL A 212 -8.56 -4.69 -11.31
CA VAL A 212 -9.40 -5.37 -10.31
C VAL A 212 -8.58 -6.32 -9.45
N MET A 213 -7.62 -7.05 -10.05
CA MET A 213 -6.72 -7.91 -9.30
C MET A 213 -5.82 -7.11 -8.36
N GLY A 214 -5.29 -5.98 -8.82
CA GLY A 214 -4.55 -5.04 -7.96
C GLY A 214 -5.36 -4.58 -6.76
N VAL A 215 -6.62 -4.17 -6.98
CA VAL A 215 -7.54 -3.77 -5.90
C VAL A 215 -7.78 -4.92 -4.91
N LEU A 216 -7.95 -6.16 -5.40
CA LEU A 216 -8.13 -7.33 -4.54
C LEU A 216 -6.89 -7.56 -3.65
N PHE A 217 -5.69 -7.49 -4.21
CA PHE A 217 -4.45 -7.62 -3.44
C PHE A 217 -4.22 -6.45 -2.49
N GLY A 218 -4.53 -5.23 -2.90
CA GLY A 218 -4.42 -4.02 -2.06
C GLY A 218 -5.32 -4.06 -0.81
N GLN A 219 -6.42 -4.85 -0.84
CA GLN A 219 -7.27 -5.10 0.32
C GLN A 219 -6.74 -6.21 1.24
N MET A 220 -5.72 -6.97 0.81
CA MET A 220 -5.17 -8.08 1.56
C MET A 220 -4.04 -7.56 2.46
N ARG A 221 -4.31 -7.44 3.77
CA ARG A 221 -3.33 -7.04 4.80
C ARG A 221 -2.08 -7.95 4.90
N ARG A 222 -2.02 -9.00 4.08
CA ARG A 222 -0.98 -10.04 4.12
C ARG A 222 0.04 -9.97 2.97
N LEU A 223 -0.03 -8.96 2.13
CA LEU A 223 0.96 -8.77 1.07
C LEU A 223 2.17 -8.02 1.67
N PRO A 224 3.38 -8.61 1.72
CA PRO A 224 4.57 -7.93 2.23
C PRO A 224 4.91 -6.68 1.41
N ASP A 225 5.40 -5.64 2.08
CA ASP A 225 5.83 -4.38 1.43
C ASP A 225 6.92 -4.59 0.38
N GLU A 226 7.75 -5.61 0.56
CA GLU A 226 8.77 -6.00 -0.41
C GLU A 226 8.16 -6.41 -1.77
N VAL A 227 7.03 -7.12 -1.76
CA VAL A 227 6.33 -7.49 -3.02
C VAL A 227 5.75 -6.26 -3.69
N HIS A 228 5.16 -5.35 -2.89
CA HIS A 228 4.65 -4.07 -3.39
C HIS A 228 5.77 -3.24 -4.03
N SER A 229 6.89 -3.04 -3.34
CA SER A 229 8.05 -2.28 -3.84
C SER A 229 8.66 -2.89 -5.11
N ARG A 230 8.71 -4.22 -5.23
CA ARG A 230 9.18 -4.90 -6.44
C ARG A 230 8.24 -4.67 -7.63
N ILE A 231 6.92 -4.77 -7.41
CA ILE A 231 5.92 -4.48 -8.46
C ILE A 231 6.00 -3.02 -8.89
N GLU A 232 6.15 -2.09 -7.95
CA GLU A 232 6.32 -0.67 -8.21
C GLU A 232 7.56 -0.42 -9.08
N SER A 233 8.71 -0.99 -8.70
CA SER A 233 9.97 -0.85 -9.44
C SER A 233 9.86 -1.35 -10.88
N MET A 234 9.19 -2.49 -11.10
CA MET A 234 8.93 -3.02 -12.44
C MET A 234 7.96 -2.15 -13.24
N SER A 235 6.85 -1.74 -12.61
CA SER A 235 5.80 -0.96 -13.27
C SER A 235 6.29 0.43 -13.68
N VAL A 236 6.90 1.17 -12.75
CA VAL A 236 7.32 2.56 -12.96
C VAL A 236 8.67 2.65 -13.65
N GLY A 237 9.62 1.77 -13.31
CA GLY A 237 10.99 1.82 -13.83
C GLY A 237 11.15 1.24 -15.23
N VAL A 238 10.33 0.26 -15.61
CA VAL A 238 10.50 -0.47 -16.88
C VAL A 238 9.26 -0.37 -17.77
N PHE A 239 8.10 -0.85 -17.30
CA PHE A 239 6.94 -1.04 -18.16
C PHE A 239 6.23 0.26 -18.55
N SER A 240 6.14 1.22 -17.65
CA SER A 240 5.50 2.51 -17.92
C SER A 240 6.22 3.33 -18.99
N PRO A 241 7.55 3.54 -18.94
CA PRO A 241 8.29 4.22 -20.03
C PRO A 241 8.15 3.51 -21.37
N VAL A 242 8.17 2.18 -21.39
CA VAL A 242 7.99 1.40 -22.62
C VAL A 242 6.59 1.59 -23.19
N PHE A 243 5.54 1.53 -22.35
CA PHE A 243 4.17 1.79 -22.76
C PHE A 243 4.02 3.15 -23.43
N PHE A 244 4.49 4.21 -22.78
CA PHE A 244 4.40 5.56 -23.36
C PHE A 244 5.29 5.76 -24.58
N GLY A 245 6.46 5.13 -24.62
CA GLY A 245 7.36 5.15 -25.77
C GLY A 245 6.71 4.49 -27.00
N VAL A 246 6.12 3.31 -26.85
CA VAL A 246 5.42 2.61 -27.95
C VAL A 246 4.19 3.39 -28.42
N ALA A 247 3.41 3.97 -27.50
CA ALA A 247 2.31 4.84 -27.87
C ALA A 247 2.75 6.03 -28.73
N GLY A 248 3.90 6.63 -28.37
CA GLY A 248 4.50 7.72 -29.15
C GLY A 248 4.98 7.30 -30.55
N LEU A 249 5.55 6.11 -30.69
CA LEU A 249 6.06 5.61 -31.97
C LEU A 249 4.96 5.34 -33.01
N LYS A 250 3.72 5.11 -32.60
CA LYS A 250 2.57 4.89 -33.50
C LYS A 250 2.08 6.17 -34.19
N VAL A 251 2.55 7.34 -33.80
CA VAL A 251 2.07 8.62 -34.33
C VAL A 251 2.75 8.97 -35.65
N ASN A 252 1.96 9.26 -36.67
CA ASN A 252 2.44 9.83 -37.92
C ASN A 252 2.27 11.36 -37.89
N LEU A 253 3.34 12.06 -37.51
CA LEU A 253 3.33 13.52 -37.40
C LEU A 253 3.39 14.23 -38.77
N GLN A 254 3.82 13.53 -39.84
CA GLN A 254 4.10 14.18 -41.13
C GLN A 254 2.84 14.76 -41.80
N SER A 255 1.70 14.05 -41.68
CA SER A 255 0.43 14.54 -42.26
C SER A 255 -0.11 15.80 -41.60
N LEU A 256 0.35 16.11 -40.36
CA LEU A 256 -0.17 17.26 -39.60
C LEU A 256 0.57 18.57 -39.84
N PHE A 257 1.64 18.56 -40.65
CA PHE A 257 2.33 19.79 -41.01
C PHE A 257 1.58 20.64 -42.07
N GLU A 258 0.50 20.11 -42.65
CA GLU A 258 -0.40 20.91 -43.48
C GLU A 258 -1.15 21.92 -42.60
N PRO A 259 -1.11 23.24 -42.89
CA PRO A 259 -1.69 24.27 -42.06
C PRO A 259 -3.19 24.05 -41.76
N ARG A 260 -3.94 23.49 -42.72
CA ARG A 260 -5.37 23.21 -42.59
C ARG A 260 -5.61 22.08 -41.58
N LEU A 261 -4.85 20.98 -41.67
CA LEU A 261 -4.98 19.84 -40.76
C LEU A 261 -4.51 20.21 -39.36
N LEU A 262 -3.45 21.01 -39.22
CA LEU A 262 -2.98 21.54 -37.95
C LEU A 262 -4.05 22.39 -37.25
N LEU A 263 -4.72 23.29 -37.96
CA LEU A 263 -5.82 24.10 -37.41
C LEU A 263 -6.99 23.22 -36.94
N ILE A 264 -7.36 22.19 -37.70
CA ILE A 264 -8.40 21.24 -37.32
C ILE A 264 -7.95 20.45 -36.09
N ALA A 265 -6.71 19.96 -36.03
CA ALA A 265 -6.17 19.26 -34.88
C ALA A 265 -6.20 20.11 -33.63
N LEU A 266 -5.80 21.38 -33.71
CA LEU A 266 -5.87 22.33 -32.61
C LEU A 266 -7.31 22.58 -32.15
N ALA A 267 -8.26 22.70 -33.09
CA ALA A 267 -9.68 22.86 -32.77
C ALA A 267 -10.23 21.59 -32.06
N VAL A 268 -9.89 20.40 -32.53
CA VAL A 268 -10.26 19.13 -31.89
C VAL A 268 -9.69 19.05 -30.47
N ILE A 269 -8.41 19.35 -30.27
CA ILE A 269 -7.75 19.37 -28.96
C ILE A 269 -8.41 20.39 -28.02
N ALA A 270 -8.70 21.58 -28.53
CA ALA A 270 -9.33 22.66 -27.74
C ALA A 270 -10.74 22.26 -27.30
N VAL A 271 -11.60 21.79 -28.23
CA VAL A 271 -12.98 21.36 -27.93
C VAL A 271 -12.98 20.17 -26.99
N ALA A 272 -12.10 19.18 -27.21
CA ALA A 272 -11.96 18.01 -26.35
C ALA A 272 -11.54 18.39 -24.92
N SER A 273 -10.56 19.29 -24.78
CA SER A 273 -10.04 19.70 -23.48
C SER A 273 -11.01 20.62 -22.74
N VAL A 274 -11.54 21.63 -23.43
CA VAL A 274 -12.52 22.56 -22.83
C VAL A 274 -13.81 21.83 -22.46
N GLY A 275 -14.32 20.97 -23.34
CA GLY A 275 -15.52 20.16 -23.08
C GLY A 275 -15.33 19.24 -21.86
N LYS A 276 -14.17 18.56 -21.77
CA LYS A 276 -13.86 17.67 -20.65
C LYS A 276 -13.72 18.45 -19.33
N VAL A 277 -12.93 19.51 -19.32
CA VAL A 277 -12.74 20.33 -18.12
C VAL A 277 -14.04 21.00 -17.69
N ALA A 278 -14.80 21.58 -18.62
CA ALA A 278 -16.08 22.20 -18.31
C ALA A 278 -17.12 21.19 -17.79
N GLY A 279 -17.24 20.04 -18.44
CA GLY A 279 -18.18 18.99 -18.07
C GLY A 279 -17.88 18.39 -16.70
N THR A 280 -16.62 18.02 -16.45
CA THR A 280 -16.17 17.52 -15.16
C THR A 280 -16.30 18.57 -14.05
N TYR A 281 -15.99 19.84 -14.35
CA TYR A 281 -16.19 20.95 -13.44
C TYR A 281 -17.67 21.11 -13.06
N LEU A 282 -18.57 21.13 -14.03
CA LEU A 282 -20.01 21.23 -13.78
C LEU A 282 -20.52 20.04 -12.96
N GLY A 283 -20.12 18.82 -13.31
CA GLY A 283 -20.48 17.63 -12.56
C GLY A 283 -19.97 17.64 -11.11
N ALA A 284 -18.74 18.11 -10.90
CA ALA A 284 -18.16 18.26 -9.58
C ALA A 284 -18.87 19.32 -8.74
N ARG A 285 -19.25 20.45 -9.35
CA ARG A 285 -19.94 21.57 -8.67
C ARG A 285 -21.39 21.27 -8.38
N LEU A 286 -22.13 20.75 -9.35
CA LEU A 286 -23.58 20.55 -9.25
C LEU A 286 -23.95 19.28 -8.48
N ILE A 287 -23.27 18.16 -8.79
CA ILE A 287 -23.58 16.85 -8.19
C ILE A 287 -22.65 16.56 -7.01
N GLY A 288 -21.35 16.82 -7.17
CA GLY A 288 -20.32 16.55 -6.17
C GLY A 288 -20.22 17.59 -5.07
N LYS A 289 -20.79 18.80 -5.26
CA LYS A 289 -20.75 19.94 -4.34
C LYS A 289 -19.33 20.32 -3.87
N ARG A 290 -18.33 20.13 -4.76
CA ARG A 290 -16.92 20.43 -4.46
C ARG A 290 -16.59 21.90 -4.71
N ASP A 291 -15.53 22.39 -4.06
CA ASP A 291 -15.02 23.75 -4.26
C ASP A 291 -14.50 23.98 -5.68
N HIS A 292 -14.24 25.23 -6.04
CA HIS A 292 -13.81 25.64 -7.38
C HIS A 292 -12.50 24.98 -7.81
N TRP A 293 -11.47 24.98 -6.95
CA TRP A 293 -10.15 24.47 -7.30
C TRP A 293 -10.11 22.94 -7.39
N THR A 294 -10.81 22.26 -6.50
CA THR A 294 -10.98 20.80 -6.55
C THR A 294 -11.74 20.38 -7.81
N ALA A 295 -12.79 21.10 -8.19
CA ALA A 295 -13.54 20.83 -9.42
C ALA A 295 -12.68 21.03 -10.68
N LEU A 296 -11.83 22.06 -10.71
CA LEU A 296 -10.87 22.26 -11.81
C LEU A 296 -9.80 21.17 -11.84
N ALA A 297 -9.35 20.68 -10.67
CA ALA A 297 -8.37 19.61 -10.60
C ALA A 297 -8.91 18.30 -11.17
N TYR A 298 -10.19 17.97 -10.91
CA TYR A 298 -10.83 16.83 -11.57
C TYR A 298 -10.82 16.97 -13.09
N GLY A 299 -11.15 18.17 -13.61
CA GLY A 299 -11.11 18.46 -15.03
C GLY A 299 -9.73 18.30 -15.63
N ALA A 300 -8.72 18.84 -14.96
CA ALA A 300 -7.32 18.72 -15.39
C ALA A 300 -6.84 17.28 -15.42
N GLY A 301 -7.17 16.48 -14.38
CA GLY A 301 -6.78 15.08 -14.29
C GLY A 301 -7.48 14.19 -15.33
N LEU A 302 -8.79 14.34 -15.47
CA LEU A 302 -9.61 13.57 -16.42
C LEU A 302 -9.46 13.99 -17.89
N ASN A 303 -8.74 15.09 -18.17
CA ASN A 303 -8.38 15.46 -19.53
C ASN A 303 -7.27 14.58 -20.13
N ALA A 304 -6.66 13.69 -19.33
CA ALA A 304 -5.68 12.74 -19.83
C ALA A 304 -6.34 11.69 -20.72
N ARG A 305 -5.80 11.53 -21.92
CA ARG A 305 -6.19 10.52 -22.90
C ARG A 305 -5.00 9.64 -23.24
N GLY A 306 -5.17 8.49 -23.90
CA GLY A 306 -4.04 7.61 -24.11
C GLY A 306 -4.29 6.44 -25.04
N ALA A 307 -3.83 5.25 -24.66
CA ALA A 307 -3.89 4.05 -25.49
C ALA A 307 -5.31 3.70 -25.96
N MET A 308 -6.31 3.99 -25.15
CA MET A 308 -7.72 3.73 -25.43
C MET A 308 -8.19 4.46 -26.69
N GLU A 309 -7.85 5.76 -26.81
CA GLU A 309 -8.19 6.58 -27.97
C GLU A 309 -7.45 6.11 -29.23
N ILE A 310 -6.22 5.62 -29.08
CA ILE A 310 -5.45 5.05 -30.20
C ILE A 310 -6.09 3.74 -30.69
N ILE A 311 -6.54 2.88 -29.76
CA ILE A 311 -7.26 1.66 -30.08
C ILE A 311 -8.57 2.01 -30.82
N MET A 312 -9.33 2.94 -30.26
CA MET A 312 -10.56 3.42 -30.88
C MET A 312 -10.32 4.01 -32.27
N ALA A 313 -9.33 4.89 -32.41
CA ALA A 313 -8.97 5.45 -33.70
C ALA A 313 -8.63 4.35 -34.72
N THR A 314 -7.91 3.30 -34.29
CA THR A 314 -7.55 2.16 -35.12
C THR A 314 -8.81 1.38 -35.57
N ILE A 315 -9.74 1.11 -34.67
CA ILE A 315 -11.04 0.48 -34.97
C ILE A 315 -11.84 1.36 -35.95
N GLY A 316 -11.90 2.67 -35.69
CA GLY A 316 -12.60 3.60 -36.56
C GLY A 316 -12.03 3.67 -37.97
N LEU A 317 -10.71 3.57 -38.11
CA LEU A 317 -10.03 3.48 -39.41
C LEU A 317 -10.30 2.13 -40.10
N GLN A 318 -10.22 1.02 -39.36
CA GLN A 318 -10.50 -0.33 -39.93
C GLN A 318 -11.93 -0.51 -40.40
N LEU A 319 -12.88 0.05 -39.63
CA LEU A 319 -14.28 0.07 -40.03
C LEU A 319 -14.60 1.06 -41.16
N GLY A 320 -13.64 1.87 -41.62
CA GLY A 320 -13.84 2.89 -42.63
C GLY A 320 -14.72 4.07 -42.19
N ILE A 321 -14.87 4.28 -40.88
CA ILE A 321 -15.58 5.43 -40.30
C ILE A 321 -14.71 6.68 -40.36
N LEU A 322 -13.42 6.54 -40.08
CA LEU A 322 -12.43 7.61 -40.09
C LEU A 322 -11.57 7.56 -41.36
N GLY A 323 -11.30 8.72 -41.93
CA GLY A 323 -10.19 8.91 -42.85
C GLY A 323 -8.84 8.90 -42.14
N GLN A 324 -7.74 8.66 -42.88
CA GLN A 324 -6.38 8.60 -42.37
C GLN A 324 -5.97 9.88 -41.61
N ASP A 325 -6.39 11.03 -42.10
CA ASP A 325 -6.07 12.31 -41.47
C ASP A 325 -6.79 12.49 -40.11
N MET A 326 -8.08 12.05 -40.05
CA MET A 326 -8.82 12.12 -38.78
C MET A 326 -8.24 11.14 -37.74
N TYR A 327 -7.80 9.94 -38.18
CA TYR A 327 -7.05 9.02 -37.34
C TYR A 327 -5.82 9.72 -36.71
N SER A 328 -5.01 10.37 -37.55
CA SER A 328 -3.81 11.06 -37.09
C SER A 328 -4.14 12.21 -36.12
N ILE A 329 -5.21 12.96 -36.36
CA ILE A 329 -5.70 14.03 -35.48
C ILE A 329 -6.10 13.48 -34.11
N ILE A 330 -6.85 12.37 -34.06
CA ILE A 330 -7.27 11.76 -32.78
C ILE A 330 -6.05 11.29 -31.98
N VAL A 331 -5.08 10.66 -32.64
CA VAL A 331 -3.86 10.19 -31.97
C VAL A 331 -3.06 11.36 -31.39
N VAL A 332 -2.90 12.45 -32.17
CA VAL A 332 -2.20 13.65 -31.66
C VAL A 332 -2.99 14.34 -30.55
N MET A 333 -4.31 14.37 -30.63
CA MET A 333 -5.17 14.86 -29.54
C MET A 333 -4.91 14.05 -28.25
N ALA A 334 -4.86 12.72 -28.35
CA ALA A 334 -4.59 11.85 -27.20
C ALA A 334 -3.22 12.15 -26.59
N MET A 335 -2.18 12.30 -27.40
CA MET A 335 -0.83 12.65 -26.94
C MET A 335 -0.76 14.04 -26.32
N ALA A 336 -1.32 15.05 -26.99
CA ALA A 336 -1.29 16.41 -26.51
C ALA A 336 -2.00 16.55 -25.16
N THR A 337 -3.18 15.94 -25.02
CA THR A 337 -3.95 15.98 -23.76
C THR A 337 -3.28 15.18 -22.64
N SER A 338 -2.59 14.07 -22.96
CA SER A 338 -1.79 13.31 -21.99
C SER A 338 -0.63 14.12 -21.43
N LEU A 339 0.03 14.92 -22.26
CA LEU A 339 1.12 15.82 -21.84
C LEU A 339 0.60 17.06 -21.10
N MET A 340 -0.59 17.55 -21.46
CA MET A 340 -1.21 18.72 -20.82
C MET A 340 -1.72 18.39 -19.40
N ALA A 341 -2.26 17.19 -19.18
CA ALA A 341 -2.92 16.83 -17.94
C ALA A 341 -2.00 16.91 -16.70
N PRO A 342 -0.77 16.37 -16.66
CA PRO A 342 0.12 16.49 -15.51
C PRO A 342 0.46 17.96 -15.20
N THR A 343 0.70 18.75 -16.22
CA THR A 343 1.07 20.17 -16.08
C THR A 343 -0.10 20.99 -15.56
N ALA A 344 -1.30 20.81 -16.14
CA ALA A 344 -2.50 21.47 -15.70
C ALA A 344 -2.87 21.06 -14.26
N LEU A 345 -2.79 19.78 -13.95
CA LEU A 345 -3.09 19.25 -12.62
C LEU A 345 -2.12 19.82 -11.57
N ARG A 346 -0.81 19.82 -11.83
CA ARG A 346 0.20 20.45 -10.95
C ARG A 346 -0.09 21.92 -10.68
N PHE A 347 -0.49 22.67 -11.71
CA PHE A 347 -0.81 24.10 -11.56
C PHE A 347 -2.01 24.32 -10.66
N VAL A 348 -3.07 23.53 -10.83
CA VAL A 348 -4.31 23.66 -10.06
C VAL A 348 -4.11 23.17 -8.62
N LEU A 349 -3.37 22.09 -8.42
CA LEU A 349 -3.11 21.49 -7.09
C LEU A 349 -2.42 22.43 -6.10
N LYS A 350 -1.62 23.38 -6.58
CA LYS A 350 -1.01 24.41 -5.71
C LYS A 350 -2.05 25.22 -4.92
N ARG A 351 -3.31 25.20 -5.36
CA ARG A 351 -4.43 25.93 -4.75
C ARG A 351 -5.44 25.02 -4.05
N VAL A 352 -5.29 23.70 -4.17
CA VAL A 352 -6.14 22.70 -3.49
C VAL A 352 -5.51 22.35 -2.16
N LYS A 353 -6.20 22.68 -1.06
CA LYS A 353 -5.79 22.27 0.28
C LYS A 353 -6.51 20.97 0.64
N PRO A 354 -5.86 20.02 1.33
CA PRO A 354 -6.55 18.88 1.91
C PRO A 354 -7.63 19.35 2.88
N ASP A 355 -8.76 18.65 2.94
CA ASP A 355 -9.72 18.83 4.00
C ASP A 355 -9.09 18.39 5.34
N GLU A 356 -9.57 18.93 6.46
CA GLU A 356 -9.02 18.63 7.79
C GLU A 356 -9.06 17.12 8.08
N GLN A 357 -10.13 16.44 7.68
CA GLN A 357 -10.26 14.99 7.80
C GLN A 357 -9.28 14.23 6.89
N GLU A 358 -9.07 14.69 5.65
CA GLU A 358 -8.07 14.13 4.72
C GLU A 358 -6.65 14.33 5.28
N ALA A 359 -6.34 15.52 5.81
CA ALA A 359 -5.03 15.81 6.38
C ALA A 359 -4.71 14.92 7.58
N LEU A 360 -5.69 14.72 8.48
CA LEU A 360 -5.56 13.80 9.61
C LEU A 360 -5.37 12.35 9.14
N ARG A 361 -6.12 11.91 8.15
CA ARG A 361 -6.02 10.57 7.59
C ARG A 361 -4.64 10.33 6.95
N LEU A 362 -4.18 11.23 6.10
CA LEU A 362 -2.87 11.13 5.46
C LEU A 362 -1.74 11.10 6.49
N ARG A 363 -1.83 11.93 7.54
CA ARG A 363 -0.88 11.91 8.64
C ARG A 363 -0.89 10.58 9.39
N ASN A 364 -2.08 10.02 9.64
CA ASN A 364 -2.20 8.71 10.30
C ASN A 364 -1.70 7.57 9.40
N GLU A 365 -1.88 7.65 8.08
CA GLU A 365 -1.35 6.70 7.12
C GLU A 365 0.18 6.78 7.05
N GLU A 366 0.77 7.98 6.98
CA GLU A 366 2.23 8.16 7.07
C GLU A 366 2.80 7.58 8.38
N LEU A 367 2.12 7.84 9.49
CA LEU A 367 2.51 7.27 10.79
C LEU A 367 2.37 5.74 10.83
N ALA A 368 1.40 5.18 10.10
CA ALA A 368 1.19 3.73 10.02
C ALA A 368 2.21 3.06 9.08
N GLU A 369 2.62 3.71 7.99
CA GLU A 369 3.64 3.18 7.08
C GLU A 369 5.00 3.01 7.75
N ASP A 370 5.39 3.97 8.59
CA ASP A 370 6.62 3.89 9.38
C ASP A 370 6.47 3.00 10.64
N SER A 371 5.30 2.39 10.85
CA SER A 371 5.00 1.62 12.05
C SER A 371 5.30 0.14 11.86
N LEU A 372 6.25 -0.38 12.62
CA LEU A 372 6.53 -1.80 12.67
C LEU A 372 5.29 -2.61 13.08
N ILE A 373 4.58 -2.17 14.11
CA ILE A 373 3.44 -2.89 14.68
C ILE A 373 2.25 -2.96 13.72
N ALA A 374 2.05 -1.95 12.87
CA ALA A 374 0.96 -1.96 11.88
C ALA A 374 1.15 -3.01 10.78
N HIS A 375 2.39 -3.45 10.54
CA HIS A 375 2.74 -4.44 9.53
C HIS A 375 2.87 -5.86 10.07
N VAL A 376 2.73 -6.07 11.39
CA VAL A 376 2.78 -7.41 12.01
C VAL A 376 1.45 -8.13 11.80
N HIS A 377 1.46 -9.16 10.96
CA HIS A 377 0.29 -10.00 10.67
C HIS A 377 0.55 -11.48 10.94
N ARG A 378 1.83 -11.91 10.87
CA ARG A 378 2.24 -13.30 11.13
C ARG A 378 3.37 -13.31 12.14
N VAL A 379 3.11 -13.94 13.28
CA VAL A 379 4.09 -14.03 14.36
C VAL A 379 4.53 -15.47 14.56
N LEU A 380 5.85 -15.67 14.64
CA LEU A 380 6.45 -16.92 15.08
C LEU A 380 6.73 -16.83 16.58
N PHE A 381 6.16 -17.75 17.36
CA PHE A 381 6.41 -17.86 18.78
C PHE A 381 7.02 -19.21 19.13
N PRO A 382 8.37 -19.31 19.18
CA PRO A 382 9.04 -20.51 19.63
C PRO A 382 8.82 -20.73 21.13
N VAL A 383 8.30 -21.90 21.47
CA VAL A 383 8.02 -22.29 22.85
C VAL A 383 8.85 -23.51 23.23
N ARG A 384 9.42 -23.48 24.42
CA ARG A 384 10.20 -24.58 24.94
C ARG A 384 9.30 -25.63 25.55
N GLY A 385 9.36 -26.87 25.08
CA GLY A 385 8.63 -27.99 25.66
C GLY A 385 9.05 -28.37 27.08
N PRO A 386 8.19 -29.11 27.80
CA PRO A 386 8.50 -29.62 29.14
C PRO A 386 9.70 -30.54 29.11
N ARG A 387 10.56 -30.44 30.11
CA ARG A 387 11.69 -31.40 30.30
C ARG A 387 11.22 -32.58 31.12
N PRO A 388 11.66 -33.81 30.79
CA PRO A 388 11.39 -34.97 31.61
C PRO A 388 11.78 -34.71 33.08
N GLY A 389 10.87 -34.94 34.02
CA GLY A 389 11.12 -34.78 35.46
C GLY A 389 11.12 -33.33 36.01
N LYS A 390 10.84 -32.31 35.22
CA LYS A 390 10.61 -30.92 35.71
C LYS A 390 9.16 -30.52 35.56
N LYS A 391 8.67 -29.66 36.50
CA LYS A 391 7.34 -29.01 36.37
C LYS A 391 7.20 -28.42 34.97
N ARG A 392 6.00 -28.61 34.38
CA ARG A 392 5.66 -27.93 33.12
C ARG A 392 5.94 -26.44 33.24
N PRO A 393 6.52 -25.79 32.22
CA PRO A 393 6.65 -24.35 32.23
C PRO A 393 5.24 -23.75 32.37
N GLU A 394 5.07 -22.80 33.28
CA GLU A 394 3.82 -22.05 33.41
C GLU A 394 3.51 -21.28 32.12
N PRO A 395 2.21 -21.06 31.79
CA PRO A 395 1.85 -20.22 30.65
C PRO A 395 2.59 -18.88 30.75
N ARG A 396 3.24 -18.49 29.66
CA ARG A 396 3.97 -17.23 29.60
C ARG A 396 2.97 -16.07 29.43
N ALA A 397 2.43 -15.61 30.53
CA ALA A 397 1.34 -14.61 30.59
C ALA A 397 1.69 -13.31 29.85
N ILE A 398 2.99 -12.92 29.85
CA ILE A 398 3.45 -11.69 29.21
C ILE A 398 3.40 -11.81 27.69
N GLU A 399 3.99 -12.90 27.15
CA GLU A 399 4.05 -13.12 25.71
C GLU A 399 2.65 -13.34 25.13
N SER A 400 1.79 -14.10 25.80
CA SER A 400 0.40 -14.30 25.38
C SER A 400 -0.37 -12.99 25.35
N TYR A 401 -0.24 -12.16 26.39
CA TYR A 401 -0.87 -10.85 26.45
C TYR A 401 -0.41 -9.93 25.32
N VAL A 402 0.90 -9.90 25.05
CA VAL A 402 1.47 -9.10 23.95
C VAL A 402 0.86 -9.57 22.63
N LEU A 403 0.80 -10.87 22.37
CA LEU A 403 0.24 -11.44 21.14
C LEU A 403 -1.26 -11.13 20.98
N ASP A 404 -2.04 -11.20 22.05
CA ASP A 404 -3.48 -10.89 22.02
C ASP A 404 -3.76 -9.40 21.74
N ARG A 405 -2.80 -8.51 22.05
CA ARG A 405 -2.93 -7.05 21.87
C ARG A 405 -2.34 -6.49 20.60
N LEU A 406 -1.48 -7.25 19.91
CA LEU A 406 -0.88 -6.81 18.64
C LEU A 406 -1.89 -6.70 17.50
N GLY A 407 -2.97 -7.49 17.49
CA GLY A 407 -4.05 -7.35 16.50
C GLY A 407 -5.09 -8.46 16.56
N GLU A 408 -6.34 -8.13 16.22
CA GLU A 408 -7.47 -9.08 16.18
C GLU A 408 -7.32 -10.14 15.07
N ASP A 409 -6.66 -9.80 13.95
CA ASP A 409 -6.42 -10.66 12.78
C ASP A 409 -5.03 -11.31 12.79
N LEU A 410 -4.31 -11.30 13.92
CA LEU A 410 -2.94 -11.81 14.02
C LEU A 410 -2.91 -13.32 13.86
N ALA A 411 -2.10 -13.82 12.91
CA ALA A 411 -1.83 -15.24 12.75
C ALA A 411 -0.60 -15.63 13.59
N VAL A 412 -0.81 -16.37 14.68
CA VAL A 412 0.25 -16.81 15.58
C VAL A 412 0.63 -18.26 15.27
N THR A 413 1.91 -18.52 15.01
CA THR A 413 2.44 -19.88 14.89
C THR A 413 3.23 -20.24 16.15
N LEU A 414 2.68 -21.15 16.96
CA LEU A 414 3.38 -21.73 18.08
C LEU A 414 4.34 -22.80 17.55
N LEU A 415 5.65 -22.60 17.71
CA LEU A 415 6.66 -23.53 17.27
C LEU A 415 7.29 -24.24 18.47
N ASN A 416 7.18 -25.56 18.52
CA ASN A 416 7.96 -26.39 19.44
C ASN A 416 9.04 -27.15 18.65
N VAL A 417 10.30 -27.06 19.10
CA VAL A 417 11.40 -27.87 18.57
C VAL A 417 11.60 -29.04 19.51
N ALA A 418 11.14 -30.21 19.08
CA ALA A 418 11.24 -31.46 19.80
C ALA A 418 12.52 -32.19 19.40
N ARG A 419 13.04 -33.06 20.29
CA ARG A 419 14.10 -34.01 19.92
C ARG A 419 13.54 -35.11 19.01
N PRO A 420 14.38 -35.75 18.20
CA PRO A 420 13.93 -36.88 17.41
C PRO A 420 13.25 -37.94 18.29
N GLY A 421 12.02 -38.34 17.93
CA GLY A 421 11.19 -39.27 18.69
C GLY A 421 10.24 -38.65 19.74
N GLU A 422 10.34 -37.37 20.06
CA GLU A 422 9.50 -36.68 21.06
C GLU A 422 8.38 -35.80 20.42
N LYS A 423 8.04 -36.01 19.16
CA LYS A 423 7.07 -35.19 18.41
C LYS A 423 5.66 -35.21 19.02
N ALA A 424 5.23 -36.38 19.53
CA ALA A 424 3.92 -36.52 20.14
C ALA A 424 3.77 -35.69 21.43
N ASP A 425 4.84 -35.65 22.25
CA ASP A 425 4.86 -34.83 23.48
C ASP A 425 4.83 -33.34 23.16
N GLY A 426 5.54 -32.93 22.10
CA GLY A 426 5.49 -31.58 21.59
C GLY A 426 4.09 -31.15 21.10
N GLN A 427 3.39 -32.05 20.40
CA GLN A 427 2.02 -31.81 19.95
C GLN A 427 1.02 -31.66 21.11
N ALA A 428 1.10 -32.56 22.09
CA ALA A 428 0.26 -32.48 23.30
C ALA A 428 0.50 -31.20 24.09
N TYR A 429 1.78 -30.78 24.20
CA TYR A 429 2.15 -29.54 24.87
C TYR A 429 1.59 -28.29 24.16
N LEU A 430 1.69 -28.22 22.84
CA LEU A 430 1.16 -27.10 22.07
C LEU A 430 -0.39 -27.06 22.11
N ALA A 431 -1.04 -28.21 22.25
CA ALA A 431 -2.49 -28.27 22.41
C ALA A 431 -2.93 -27.58 23.71
N ASP A 432 -2.31 -27.94 24.83
CA ASP A 432 -2.55 -27.34 26.15
C ASP A 432 -2.32 -25.81 26.16
N LEU A 433 -1.27 -25.37 25.48
CA LEU A 433 -0.90 -23.95 25.42
C LEU A 433 -1.90 -23.12 24.61
N THR A 434 -2.48 -23.69 23.57
CA THR A 434 -3.40 -22.97 22.68
C THR A 434 -4.70 -22.57 23.37
N ASP A 435 -5.15 -23.34 24.36
CA ASP A 435 -6.38 -23.05 25.12
C ASP A 435 -6.26 -21.77 25.97
N GLY A 436 -5.04 -21.23 26.15
CA GLY A 436 -4.77 -19.97 26.85
C GLY A 436 -4.75 -18.72 25.97
N PHE A 437 -4.89 -18.86 24.63
CA PHE A 437 -4.91 -17.72 23.72
C PHE A 437 -6.34 -17.31 23.38
N ALA A 438 -6.67 -16.02 23.56
CA ALA A 438 -7.96 -15.46 23.18
C ALA A 438 -8.15 -15.37 21.65
N ASN A 439 -7.04 -15.36 20.89
CA ASN A 439 -7.02 -15.21 19.45
C ASN A 439 -7.22 -16.56 18.75
N GLY A 440 -8.32 -16.74 17.99
CA GLY A 440 -8.68 -18.00 17.33
C GLY A 440 -7.79 -18.43 16.13
N ASN A 441 -6.78 -17.62 15.73
CA ASN A 441 -5.94 -17.89 14.55
C ASN A 441 -4.54 -18.40 14.96
N VAL A 442 -4.50 -19.47 15.78
CA VAL A 442 -3.26 -20.07 16.28
C VAL A 442 -2.96 -21.36 15.53
N THR A 443 -1.80 -21.42 14.87
CA THR A 443 -1.28 -22.61 14.20
C THR A 443 -0.23 -23.30 15.08
N ARG A 444 -0.32 -24.63 15.24
CA ARG A 444 0.61 -25.46 16.01
C ARG A 444 1.62 -26.11 15.08
N ARG A 445 2.92 -25.97 15.37
CA ARG A 445 3.97 -26.58 14.59
C ARG A 445 5.02 -27.25 15.48
N VAL A 446 5.29 -28.52 15.22
CA VAL A 446 6.35 -29.27 15.90
C VAL A 446 7.38 -29.68 14.86
N ILE A 447 8.63 -29.30 15.08
CA ILE A 447 9.77 -29.67 14.24
C ILE A 447 10.70 -30.55 15.08
N GLU A 448 11.07 -31.70 14.55
CA GLU A 448 12.11 -32.56 15.16
C GLU A 448 13.50 -32.10 14.69
N SER A 449 14.31 -31.62 15.63
CA SER A 449 15.67 -31.18 15.33
C SER A 449 16.59 -31.29 16.56
N ASN A 450 17.88 -31.53 16.29
CA ASN A 450 18.92 -31.46 17.31
C ASN A 450 19.38 -30.00 17.58
N SER A 451 19.13 -29.08 16.65
CA SER A 451 19.44 -27.66 16.78
C SER A 451 18.14 -26.84 16.82
N ALA A 452 17.83 -26.27 17.97
CA ALA A 452 16.66 -25.42 18.12
C ALA A 452 16.83 -24.09 17.35
N VAL A 453 18.05 -23.58 17.24
CA VAL A 453 18.35 -22.33 16.53
C VAL A 453 18.08 -22.50 15.04
N ASP A 454 18.65 -23.53 14.41
CA ASP A 454 18.48 -23.77 12.97
C ASP A 454 17.00 -24.01 12.63
N ALA A 455 16.30 -24.81 13.43
CA ALA A 455 14.88 -25.07 13.21
C ALA A 455 14.00 -23.82 13.34
N ILE A 456 14.32 -22.90 14.26
CA ILE A 456 13.59 -21.63 14.41
C ILE A 456 13.89 -20.70 13.22
N LEU A 457 15.16 -20.60 12.81
CA LEU A 457 15.58 -19.73 11.71
C LEU A 457 15.05 -20.23 10.35
N ASP A 458 15.09 -21.55 10.11
CA ASP A 458 14.51 -22.14 8.89
C ASP A 458 13.00 -21.90 8.81
N GLU A 459 12.31 -22.00 9.94
CA GLU A 459 10.88 -21.66 9.99
C GLU A 459 10.65 -20.18 9.79
N ALA A 460 11.48 -19.31 10.38
CA ALA A 460 11.38 -17.86 10.29
C ALA A 460 11.53 -17.32 8.85
N GLN A 461 12.21 -18.08 7.96
CA GLN A 461 12.32 -17.73 6.54
C GLN A 461 11.00 -17.81 5.76
N LYS A 462 9.90 -18.27 6.38
CA LYS A 462 8.57 -18.42 5.74
C LYS A 462 7.68 -17.19 5.89
N ASP A 463 8.23 -15.99 5.71
CA ASP A 463 7.53 -14.69 5.75
C ASP A 463 6.75 -14.47 7.04
N TYR A 464 7.44 -14.57 8.17
CA TYR A 464 6.95 -14.05 9.44
C TYR A 464 7.37 -12.58 9.59
N ASP A 465 6.48 -11.77 10.13
CA ASP A 465 6.71 -10.34 10.33
C ASP A 465 7.38 -10.05 11.67
N LEU A 466 7.28 -10.98 12.63
CA LEU A 466 7.83 -10.84 13.97
C LEU A 466 8.11 -12.21 14.60
N ILE A 467 9.25 -12.32 15.30
CA ILE A 467 9.54 -13.46 16.18
C ILE A 467 9.42 -12.98 17.63
N VAL A 468 8.59 -13.63 18.43
CA VAL A 468 8.49 -13.37 19.86
C VAL A 468 9.26 -14.43 20.64
N LEU A 469 10.21 -14.01 21.47
CA LEU A 469 11.08 -14.86 22.25
C LEU A 469 10.94 -14.58 23.73
N GLY A 470 10.71 -15.61 24.52
CA GLY A 470 10.80 -15.49 25.96
C GLY A 470 12.20 -15.80 26.47
N ALA A 471 12.81 -14.87 27.17
CA ALA A 471 14.09 -15.07 27.82
C ALA A 471 13.90 -15.60 29.25
N SER A 472 14.34 -16.83 29.52
CA SER A 472 14.47 -17.32 30.91
C SER A 472 15.75 -16.75 31.52
N GLU A 473 15.72 -16.43 32.82
CA GLU A 473 16.90 -16.03 33.57
C GLU A 473 18.02 -17.08 33.42
N ALA A 474 19.21 -16.62 33.02
CA ALA A 474 20.38 -17.47 33.01
C ALA A 474 20.80 -17.72 34.46
N SER A 475 20.69 -18.97 34.93
CA SER A 475 21.20 -19.37 36.25
C SER A 475 22.73 -19.52 36.16
N GLY A 476 23.46 -18.43 36.31
CA GLY A 476 24.92 -18.47 36.32
C GLY A 476 25.55 -17.07 36.47
N THR A 477 26.68 -17.02 37.12
CA THR A 477 27.44 -15.83 37.53
C THR A 477 28.17 -15.09 36.39
N ASP A 478 27.91 -15.42 35.13
CA ASP A 478 28.54 -14.78 33.97
C ASP A 478 27.60 -13.79 33.29
N GLU A 479 28.13 -12.63 32.88
CA GLU A 479 27.58 -11.45 32.21
C GLU A 479 26.65 -11.69 31.00
N VAL A 480 26.02 -12.86 30.86
CA VAL A 480 25.17 -13.21 29.75
C VAL A 480 23.71 -12.85 30.05
N VAL A 481 23.19 -11.83 29.37
CA VAL A 481 21.82 -11.31 29.57
C VAL A 481 20.76 -12.29 29.08
N PHE A 482 21.03 -13.04 28.00
CA PHE A 482 20.14 -14.02 27.40
C PHE A 482 20.80 -15.40 27.27
N ASN A 483 19.97 -16.45 27.17
CA ASN A 483 20.47 -17.78 26.87
C ASN A 483 20.98 -17.84 25.42
N ARG A 484 21.88 -18.79 25.13
CA ARG A 484 22.53 -18.95 23.82
C ARG A 484 21.57 -19.07 22.63
N ILE A 485 20.38 -19.63 22.83
CA ILE A 485 19.37 -19.79 21.76
C ILE A 485 18.77 -18.44 21.40
N VAL A 486 18.34 -17.65 22.40
CA VAL A 486 17.79 -16.29 22.19
C VAL A 486 18.83 -15.41 21.52
N ASP A 487 20.09 -15.47 22.01
CA ASP A 487 21.22 -14.72 21.45
C ASP A 487 21.40 -14.99 19.95
N GLN A 488 21.48 -16.27 19.56
CA GLN A 488 21.71 -16.65 18.18
C GLN A 488 20.49 -16.36 17.28
N VAL A 489 19.27 -16.61 17.79
CA VAL A 489 18.05 -16.34 17.00
C VAL A 489 17.91 -14.84 16.74
N VAL A 490 18.06 -13.98 17.74
CA VAL A 490 17.95 -12.52 17.55
C VAL A 490 18.98 -11.98 16.57
N ARG A 491 20.21 -12.50 16.59
CA ARG A 491 21.29 -12.09 15.68
C ARG A 491 21.07 -12.49 14.22
N MET A 492 20.43 -13.63 14.00
CA MET A 492 20.32 -14.25 12.67
C MET A 492 18.89 -14.23 12.12
N ALA A 493 17.96 -13.63 12.87
CA ALA A 493 16.56 -13.56 12.47
C ALA A 493 16.40 -12.80 11.14
N PRO A 494 15.60 -13.31 10.20
CA PRO A 494 15.32 -12.62 8.93
C PRO A 494 14.27 -11.51 9.06
N CYS A 495 13.65 -11.37 10.22
CA CYS A 495 12.61 -10.41 10.52
C CYS A 495 12.78 -9.83 11.93
N PRO A 496 12.08 -8.74 12.27
CA PRO A 496 12.07 -8.15 13.60
C PRO A 496 11.86 -9.16 14.73
N THR A 497 12.49 -8.88 15.88
CA THR A 497 12.41 -9.74 17.06
C THR A 497 11.93 -8.97 18.28
N LEU A 498 11.10 -9.62 19.08
CA LEU A 498 10.63 -9.13 20.37
C LEU A 498 11.07 -10.11 21.45
N VAL A 499 11.90 -9.64 22.39
CA VAL A 499 12.40 -10.46 23.48
C VAL A 499 11.76 -10.02 24.79
N VAL A 500 11.11 -10.95 25.47
CA VAL A 500 10.46 -10.73 26.75
C VAL A 500 11.35 -11.31 27.86
N LYS A 501 11.87 -10.45 28.74
CA LYS A 501 12.52 -10.84 29.98
C LYS A 501 11.61 -10.47 31.15
N GLY A 502 11.12 -11.44 31.88
CA GLY A 502 10.19 -11.22 33.00
C GLY A 502 10.45 -12.15 34.15
N ALA A 503 10.25 -11.63 35.36
CA ALA A 503 10.05 -12.49 36.52
C ALA A 503 8.70 -13.21 36.38
N SER A 504 8.66 -14.48 36.75
CA SER A 504 7.50 -15.36 36.74
C SER A 504 6.41 -14.99 37.76
N THR A 505 6.01 -13.73 37.88
CA THR A 505 4.96 -13.33 38.82
C THR A 505 3.68 -12.92 38.12
N PRO A 506 2.68 -13.83 38.07
CA PRO A 506 1.38 -13.55 37.48
C PRO A 506 0.53 -12.53 38.25
N GLU A 507 0.86 -12.16 39.48
CA GLU A 507 0.01 -11.36 40.36
C GLU A 507 -0.18 -9.89 39.94
N ALA A 508 0.68 -9.33 39.08
CA ALA A 508 0.62 -7.94 38.61
C ALA A 508 0.25 -7.80 37.11
N TRP A 509 -0.26 -8.85 36.50
CA TRP A 509 -0.54 -8.82 35.06
C TRP A 509 -2.06 -8.76 34.77
N PRO A 510 -2.57 -7.94 33.85
CA PRO A 510 -1.89 -7.08 32.86
C PRO A 510 -1.22 -5.83 33.46
N PRO A 511 -0.19 -5.27 32.77
CA PRO A 511 0.58 -4.14 33.30
C PRO A 511 -0.32 -2.91 33.44
N LYS A 512 -0.24 -2.19 34.56
CA LYS A 512 -0.98 -0.95 34.81
C LYS A 512 -0.22 0.28 34.35
N ARG A 513 1.11 0.25 34.43
CA ARG A 513 1.99 1.36 34.08
C ARG A 513 3.19 0.89 33.27
N ILE A 514 3.27 1.35 32.02
CA ILE A 514 4.33 0.99 31.09
C ILE A 514 5.28 2.17 30.95
N LEU A 515 6.57 1.95 31.16
CA LEU A 515 7.62 2.93 30.92
C LEU A 515 8.29 2.71 29.58
N VAL A 516 8.40 3.76 28.78
CA VAL A 516 9.11 3.74 27.49
C VAL A 516 10.20 4.81 27.48
N PRO A 517 11.44 4.44 27.76
CA PRO A 517 12.58 5.32 27.54
C PRO A 517 12.80 5.54 26.04
N SER A 518 13.01 6.79 25.63
CA SER A 518 13.20 7.15 24.23
C SER A 518 14.35 8.13 24.01
N GLU A 519 15.21 7.81 23.05
CA GLU A 519 16.28 8.69 22.56
C GLU A 519 15.91 9.39 21.24
N GLY A 520 14.69 9.18 20.71
CA GLY A 520 14.25 9.72 19.43
C GLY A 520 14.70 8.90 18.22
N THR A 521 15.24 7.68 18.42
CA THR A 521 15.60 6.75 17.34
C THR A 521 14.37 6.01 16.82
N ALA A 522 14.46 5.40 15.61
CA ALA A 522 13.43 4.55 15.07
C ALA A 522 13.10 3.39 16.03
N ALA A 523 14.10 2.75 16.61
CA ALA A 523 13.92 1.67 17.57
C ALA A 523 13.11 2.10 18.80
N SER A 524 13.39 3.28 19.36
CA SER A 524 12.64 3.81 20.51
C SER A 524 11.19 4.19 20.12
N ARG A 525 10.95 4.57 18.87
CA ARG A 525 9.60 4.79 18.32
C ARG A 525 8.83 3.47 18.26
N HIS A 526 9.44 2.37 17.77
CA HIS A 526 8.79 1.05 17.72
C HIS A 526 8.46 0.53 19.13
N ALA A 527 9.31 0.83 20.12
CA ALA A 527 9.01 0.53 21.52
C ALA A 527 7.77 1.29 22.02
N ALA A 528 7.64 2.58 21.68
CA ALA A 528 6.48 3.38 22.03
C ALA A 528 5.21 2.85 21.32
N GLU A 529 5.31 2.47 20.05
CA GLU A 529 4.21 1.89 19.30
C GLU A 529 3.69 0.59 19.92
N LEU A 530 4.59 -0.27 20.37
CA LEU A 530 4.24 -1.49 21.10
C LEU A 530 3.52 -1.14 22.41
N ALA A 531 4.06 -0.17 23.18
CA ALA A 531 3.41 0.28 24.41
C ALA A 531 2.00 0.81 24.17
N PHE A 532 1.78 1.57 23.10
CA PHE A 532 0.46 2.07 22.74
C PHE A 532 -0.49 0.94 22.32
N ALA A 533 -0.02 -0.07 21.59
CA ALA A 533 -0.81 -1.25 21.25
C ALA A 533 -1.26 -2.00 22.52
N LEU A 534 -0.37 -2.19 23.49
CA LEU A 534 -0.67 -2.84 24.77
C LEU A 534 -1.63 -2.03 25.63
N ALA A 535 -1.56 -0.70 25.59
CA ALA A 535 -2.39 0.21 26.37
C ALA A 535 -3.76 0.50 25.73
N LYS A 536 -3.98 0.11 24.48
CA LYS A 536 -5.23 0.34 23.75
C LYS A 536 -6.41 -0.26 24.51
N GLY A 537 -7.48 0.53 24.69
CA GLY A 537 -8.65 0.12 25.48
C GLY A 537 -8.58 0.51 26.95
N GLY A 538 -7.61 1.35 27.36
CA GLY A 538 -7.57 1.96 28.72
C GLY A 538 -7.06 1.04 29.83
N ALA A 539 -6.49 -0.13 29.49
CA ALA A 539 -5.99 -1.10 30.45
C ALA A 539 -4.69 -0.65 31.16
N SER A 540 -3.86 0.16 30.48
CA SER A 540 -2.54 0.56 30.97
C SER A 540 -2.29 2.05 30.70
N ARG A 541 -1.50 2.69 31.56
CA ARG A 541 -0.96 4.04 31.34
C ARG A 541 0.46 3.93 30.77
N VAL A 542 0.79 4.75 29.78
CA VAL A 542 2.10 4.79 29.16
C VAL A 542 2.82 6.06 29.59
N SER A 543 4.06 5.94 30.06
CA SER A 543 4.94 7.05 30.39
C SER A 543 6.13 7.06 29.45
N LEU A 544 6.28 8.15 28.70
CA LEU A 544 7.40 8.38 27.77
C LEU A 544 8.49 9.16 28.52
N LEU A 545 9.68 8.63 28.58
CA LEU A 545 10.79 9.22 29.31
C LEU A 545 11.96 9.51 28.35
N ASN A 546 12.44 10.75 28.34
CA ASN A 546 13.76 11.08 27.78
C ASN A 546 14.72 11.52 28.89
N VAL A 547 15.93 10.99 28.88
CA VAL A 547 16.95 11.33 29.85
C VAL A 547 18.07 12.13 29.17
N VAL A 548 18.27 13.35 29.62
CA VAL A 548 19.38 14.21 29.21
C VAL A 548 20.52 14.02 30.19
N VAL A 549 21.67 13.56 29.69
CA VAL A 549 22.85 13.35 30.53
C VAL A 549 23.51 14.69 30.85
N GLU A 550 23.75 14.95 32.12
CA GLU A 550 24.42 16.15 32.60
C GLU A 550 25.88 16.14 32.13
N GLN A 551 26.24 17.04 31.21
CA GLN A 551 27.61 17.19 30.76
C GLN A 551 28.39 17.98 31.84
N GLN A 552 29.35 17.33 32.49
CA GLN A 552 30.36 18.04 33.28
C GLN A 552 31.21 18.87 32.30
N ALA A 553 30.93 20.17 32.20
CA ALA A 553 31.71 21.06 31.35
C ALA A 553 33.15 21.16 31.91
N PRO A 554 34.19 20.95 31.10
CA PRO A 554 35.52 21.31 31.48
C PRO A 554 35.57 22.83 31.71
N TYR A 555 36.26 23.27 32.75
CA TYR A 555 36.31 24.60 33.40
C TYR A 555 36.63 25.82 32.51
N ARG A 556 36.51 25.76 31.17
CA ARG A 556 37.03 26.82 30.28
C ARG A 556 36.11 27.31 29.15
N MET A 557 34.84 26.97 29.10
CA MET A 557 33.97 27.57 28.08
C MET A 557 32.58 27.94 28.62
N ASN A 558 32.24 29.22 28.47
CA ASN A 558 31.02 29.89 28.93
C ASN A 558 29.73 29.45 28.17
N ASP A 559 29.79 28.39 27.33
CA ASP A 559 28.70 27.91 26.44
C ASP A 559 27.91 26.71 27.00
N GLY A 560 28.23 26.22 28.19
CA GLY A 560 27.58 25.03 28.78
C GLY A 560 26.06 25.19 28.98
N GLY A 561 25.57 26.38 29.27
CA GLY A 561 24.14 26.64 29.44
C GLY A 561 23.32 26.56 28.14
N ALA A 562 23.88 27.07 27.05
CA ALA A 562 23.20 27.07 25.75
C ALA A 562 23.16 25.66 25.10
N ALA A 563 24.20 24.85 25.33
CA ALA A 563 24.22 23.46 24.85
C ALA A 563 23.20 22.59 25.60
N GLN A 564 23.13 22.73 26.92
CA GLN A 564 22.16 22.00 27.73
C GLN A 564 20.70 22.42 27.43
N GLN A 565 20.45 23.71 27.20
CA GLN A 565 19.14 24.19 26.77
C GLN A 565 18.73 23.60 25.42
N ARG A 566 19.65 23.49 24.45
CA ARG A 566 19.36 22.84 23.14
C ARG A 566 19.05 21.34 23.30
N GLN A 567 19.79 20.64 24.17
CA GLN A 567 19.52 19.23 24.46
C GLN A 567 18.17 19.04 25.14
N LEU A 568 17.80 19.88 26.08
CA LEU A 568 16.50 19.88 26.73
C LEU A 568 15.37 20.16 25.72
N ALA A 569 15.53 21.16 24.86
CA ALA A 569 14.55 21.46 23.83
C ALA A 569 14.35 20.27 22.86
N ALA A 570 15.43 19.63 22.43
CA ALA A 570 15.37 18.42 21.61
C ALA A 570 14.69 17.26 22.35
N ALA A 571 14.98 17.06 23.63
CA ALA A 571 14.35 16.02 24.45
C ALA A 571 12.83 16.22 24.57
N TYR A 572 12.38 17.46 24.81
CA TYR A 572 10.95 17.79 24.83
C TYR A 572 10.29 17.56 23.47
N GLN A 573 10.98 17.87 22.38
CA GLN A 573 10.47 17.62 21.05
C GLN A 573 10.30 16.11 20.78
N ILE A 574 11.24 15.27 21.19
CA ILE A 574 11.18 13.80 21.08
C ILE A 574 9.94 13.25 21.79
N VAL A 575 9.76 13.58 23.08
CA VAL A 575 8.63 13.05 23.85
C VAL A 575 7.29 13.60 23.35
N ASN A 576 7.24 14.87 22.87
CA ASN A 576 6.04 15.44 22.30
C ASN A 576 5.66 14.79 20.97
N ASN A 577 6.61 14.49 20.09
CA ASN A 577 6.35 13.75 18.85
C ASN A 577 5.78 12.36 19.14
N LEU A 578 6.30 11.67 20.14
CA LEU A 578 5.78 10.37 20.56
C LEU A 578 4.41 10.48 21.24
N ARG A 579 4.14 11.56 21.97
CA ARG A 579 2.82 11.84 22.54
C ARG A 579 1.78 12.00 21.46
N GLU A 580 2.07 12.81 20.42
CA GLU A 580 1.19 12.98 19.27
C GLU A 580 0.92 11.64 18.56
N LEU A 581 1.92 10.77 18.46
CA LEU A 581 1.77 9.42 17.91
C LEU A 581 0.83 8.55 18.78
N GLY A 582 0.92 8.67 20.12
CA GLY A 582 0.02 7.98 21.04
C GLY A 582 -1.41 8.48 20.93
N GLU A 583 -1.60 9.81 20.93
CA GLU A 583 -2.91 10.46 20.76
C GLU A 583 -3.60 10.04 19.46
N ALA A 584 -2.85 9.97 18.33
CA ALA A 584 -3.34 9.48 17.05
C ALA A 584 -3.81 8.01 17.10
N ARG A 585 -3.31 7.22 18.06
CA ARG A 585 -3.71 5.82 18.29
C ARG A 585 -4.75 5.64 19.41
N GLY A 586 -5.24 6.74 19.95
CA GLY A 586 -6.25 6.75 21.04
C GLY A 586 -5.67 6.46 22.41
N VAL A 587 -4.35 6.64 22.61
CA VAL A 587 -3.65 6.55 23.88
C VAL A 587 -3.11 7.93 24.24
N ASN A 588 -3.32 8.37 25.47
CA ASN A 588 -2.79 9.66 25.97
C ASN A 588 -1.64 9.37 26.93
N PRO A 589 -0.36 9.36 26.45
CA PRO A 589 0.78 9.02 27.28
C PRO A 589 1.24 10.23 28.13
N ASP A 590 1.69 9.94 29.34
CA ASP A 590 2.41 10.90 30.17
C ASP A 590 3.83 11.12 29.60
N THR A 591 4.33 12.35 29.64
CA THR A 591 5.66 12.69 29.11
C THR A 591 6.55 13.26 30.22
N GLU A 592 7.77 12.75 30.34
CA GLU A 592 8.77 13.23 31.31
C GLU A 592 10.12 13.42 30.59
N VAL A 593 10.79 14.55 30.88
CA VAL A 593 12.19 14.80 30.53
C VAL A 593 12.96 14.97 31.80
N ARG A 594 13.98 14.15 32.02
CA ARG A 594 14.80 14.16 33.23
C ARG A 594 16.26 14.47 32.89
N VAL A 595 16.89 15.31 33.69
CA VAL A 595 18.34 15.54 33.66
C VAL A 595 18.95 14.67 34.72
N ALA A 596 19.94 13.85 34.39
CA ALA A 596 20.59 12.94 35.31
C ALA A 596 22.05 12.68 34.91
N PRO A 597 22.92 12.29 35.84
CA PRO A 597 24.32 11.98 35.53
C PRO A 597 24.47 10.68 34.73
N ASP A 598 23.54 9.73 34.88
CA ASP A 598 23.51 8.47 34.17
C ASP A 598 22.10 8.08 33.72
N THR A 599 21.99 7.65 32.45
CA THR A 599 20.72 7.31 31.84
C THR A 599 20.07 6.06 32.45
N VAL A 600 20.87 5.03 32.74
CA VAL A 600 20.37 3.74 33.22
C VAL A 600 19.78 3.87 34.61
N SER A 601 20.55 4.52 35.52
CA SER A 601 20.12 4.77 36.88
C SER A 601 18.83 5.61 36.92
N ALA A 602 18.74 6.64 36.08
CA ALA A 602 17.54 7.47 35.96
C ALA A 602 16.30 6.69 35.50
N ILE A 603 16.43 5.81 34.51
CA ILE A 603 15.33 4.98 34.01
C ILE A 603 14.84 4.01 35.10
N LEU A 604 15.76 3.34 35.78
CA LEU A 604 15.44 2.40 36.86
C LEU A 604 14.81 3.08 38.08
N GLU A 605 15.29 4.30 38.42
CA GLU A 605 14.71 5.13 39.48
C GLU A 605 13.28 5.57 39.16
N VAL A 606 13.01 6.02 37.92
CA VAL A 606 11.67 6.39 37.46
C VAL A 606 10.75 5.18 37.50
N ALA A 607 11.24 4.03 37.03
CA ALA A 607 10.47 2.79 37.07
C ALA A 607 10.05 2.42 38.50
N ALA A 608 10.97 2.50 39.44
CA ALA A 608 10.72 2.14 40.83
C ALA A 608 9.85 3.19 41.56
N ASN A 609 10.16 4.48 41.43
CA ASN A 609 9.52 5.56 42.20
C ASN A 609 8.08 5.83 41.77
N LEU A 610 7.78 5.66 40.46
CA LEU A 610 6.45 5.86 39.92
C LEU A 610 5.65 4.53 39.82
N GLY A 611 6.23 3.41 40.26
CA GLY A 611 5.57 2.11 40.31
C GLY A 611 5.20 1.61 38.91
N HIS A 612 6.11 1.69 37.94
CA HIS A 612 5.94 1.04 36.64
C HIS A 612 6.14 -0.46 36.79
N ASP A 613 5.34 -1.22 36.11
CA ASP A 613 5.31 -2.69 36.16
C ASP A 613 5.78 -3.36 34.85
N LEU A 614 6.10 -2.54 33.84
CA LEU A 614 6.69 -2.98 32.58
C LEU A 614 7.60 -1.87 32.01
N ILE A 615 8.77 -2.25 31.48
CA ILE A 615 9.65 -1.37 30.68
C ILE A 615 9.68 -1.92 29.25
N ILE A 616 9.52 -1.05 28.24
CA ILE A 616 9.66 -1.42 26.84
C ILE A 616 10.80 -0.61 26.22
N LEU A 617 11.78 -1.31 25.67
CA LEU A 617 13.00 -0.74 25.08
C LEU A 617 13.05 -1.04 23.58
N GLY A 618 13.45 -0.06 22.79
CA GLY A 618 13.84 -0.26 21.41
C GLY A 618 15.35 -0.35 21.26
N THR A 619 15.82 -1.23 20.39
CA THR A 619 17.24 -1.38 20.09
C THR A 619 17.48 -1.69 18.63
N ASP A 620 18.64 -1.30 18.10
CA ASP A 620 19.14 -1.69 16.79
C ASP A 620 20.36 -2.59 17.00
N LEU A 621 20.41 -3.69 16.24
CA LEU A 621 21.57 -4.59 16.24
C LEU A 621 22.77 -3.89 15.59
N ARG A 622 23.93 -3.98 16.24
CA ARG A 622 25.19 -3.52 15.65
C ARG A 622 25.88 -4.68 14.95
N PRO A 623 26.08 -4.60 13.61
CA PRO A 623 26.79 -5.63 12.88
C PRO A 623 28.26 -5.76 13.33
N GLY A 624 28.79 -6.97 13.43
CA GLY A 624 30.21 -7.24 13.59
C GLY A 624 30.69 -7.74 14.96
N SER A 625 29.80 -8.02 15.92
CA SER A 625 30.19 -8.67 17.17
C SER A 625 29.95 -10.20 17.12
N GLU A 626 30.87 -10.98 17.67
CA GLU A 626 30.69 -12.45 17.82
C GLU A 626 29.55 -12.80 18.81
N ARG A 627 29.08 -11.83 19.59
CA ARG A 627 28.03 -11.93 20.60
C ARG A 627 26.92 -10.90 20.30
N LEU A 628 25.68 -11.21 20.65
CA LEU A 628 24.56 -10.26 20.62
C LEU A 628 24.91 -9.04 21.48
N TYR A 629 24.89 -7.87 20.85
CA TYR A 629 25.14 -6.61 21.52
C TYR A 629 23.97 -5.66 21.29
N LEU A 630 23.13 -5.54 22.31
CA LEU A 630 21.95 -4.67 22.32
C LEU A 630 22.29 -3.21 22.70
N GLY A 631 23.56 -2.94 22.95
CA GLY A 631 24.03 -1.67 23.49
C GLY A 631 24.15 -1.69 25.03
N PRO A 632 25.16 -0.96 25.57
CA PRO A 632 25.51 -1.05 26.99
C PRO A 632 24.36 -0.63 27.93
N ARG A 633 23.54 0.34 27.51
CA ARG A 633 22.41 0.83 28.33
C ARG A 633 21.28 -0.22 28.40
N VAL A 634 20.93 -0.85 27.27
CA VAL A 634 19.87 -1.87 27.23
C VAL A 634 20.28 -3.10 28.05
N GLU A 635 21.55 -3.55 27.93
CA GLU A 635 22.06 -4.67 28.70
C GLU A 635 22.08 -4.39 30.22
N GLN A 636 22.48 -3.19 30.62
CA GLN A 636 22.48 -2.79 32.03
C GLN A 636 21.04 -2.69 32.60
N ILE A 637 20.09 -2.15 31.83
CA ILE A 637 18.67 -2.12 32.23
C ILE A 637 18.14 -3.53 32.37
N LEU A 638 18.42 -4.41 31.41
CA LEU A 638 18.01 -5.82 31.46
C LEU A 638 18.59 -6.53 32.70
N ALA A 639 19.86 -6.26 33.04
CA ALA A 639 20.51 -6.89 34.18
C ALA A 639 19.97 -6.40 35.52
N ALA A 640 19.69 -5.10 35.63
CA ALA A 640 19.37 -4.44 36.92
C ALA A 640 17.86 -4.27 37.16
N SER A 641 17.00 -4.44 36.15
CA SER A 641 15.56 -4.24 36.30
C SER A 641 14.92 -5.31 37.18
N LYS A 642 14.09 -4.85 38.11
CA LYS A 642 13.24 -5.68 38.97
C LYS A 642 11.86 -5.95 38.38
N VAL A 643 11.48 -5.24 37.32
CA VAL A 643 10.22 -5.41 36.59
C VAL A 643 10.48 -6.05 35.23
N PRO A 644 9.49 -6.69 34.62
CA PRO A 644 9.60 -7.22 33.28
C PRO A 644 10.09 -6.18 32.29
N VAL A 645 10.92 -6.62 31.33
CA VAL A 645 11.43 -5.79 30.26
C VAL A 645 11.16 -6.45 28.92
N ILE A 646 10.58 -5.70 28.01
CA ILE A 646 10.40 -6.11 26.61
C ILE A 646 11.42 -5.32 25.78
N VAL A 647 12.19 -6.03 24.95
CA VAL A 647 13.10 -5.41 23.99
C VAL A 647 12.63 -5.71 22.60
N ILE A 648 12.40 -4.66 21.80
CA ILE A 648 12.05 -4.79 20.38
C ILE A 648 13.25 -4.38 19.53
N ASN A 649 13.60 -5.25 18.60
CA ASN A 649 14.60 -5.02 17.58
C ASN A 649 13.93 -5.07 16.22
N ALA A 650 14.07 -4.00 15.43
CA ALA A 650 13.43 -3.88 14.13
C ALA A 650 14.24 -4.48 12.97
N GLY A 651 15.45 -5.00 13.22
CA GLY A 651 16.32 -5.59 12.21
C GLY A 651 17.34 -4.59 11.69
#